data_ce4ffc86d3547acaebbc9ac5e106e39d
#
_entry.id   ce4ffc86d3547acaebbc9ac5e106e39d
#
_cell.length_a   1.000
_cell.length_b   1.000
_cell.length_c   1.000
_cell.angle_alpha   90.00
_cell.angle_beta   90.00
_cell.angle_gamma   90.00
#
_symmetry.space_group_name_H-M   'P 1'
#
loop_
_entity.id
_entity.type
_entity.pdbx_description
1 polymer ?
#
loop_
_entity_poly.entity_id
_entity_poly.type
_entity_poly.pdbx_seq_one_letter_code
_entity_poly.pdbx_strand_id
1 'polypeptide(L)'
;MVQKSSPRTIHICGQFQGLSNLQIVSAIFNGCLGLVYLCLAFWVLEENLRTHIALPLDQWLLVLFQGFIWLLVGLVVSLRGKQLSRGLLRLLSILAFLLSGIVCVLSLVTAISSQKVSVKTVLDILSLPGAILLLMCTYKYIYEESENRSNEDDLNTPLNFEASDIGKSDSGVLVTPFAEARFFSKMSFWWLNPLMKKGREKTLEDEDIPKLREADRAENCYFLFLEQLNKQKRAEPSSQTSILWAIILCHWKEIFLSGCFAVLKIVTLSMGPLLLNAFILVAEGKESFKYEGHLLAISFFFSKCIESISQRQWYFRSRLIGLKLRSLLLAAIYNKQLRLSNSARLMHSGGEIMNYVTVDAYRIGEFPFWFHQTWTTSLQLCLALLILFHAVGLATIAALVVIILTVLCNVPLAKLQHKSQSKLMVAQDERLKASSETLVNMKVLKLYAWETHFKQVIENLRKVEFKWLSAVQLDKAYHSLLFWSTPVLVSSATFVACYFLGVPLHANNVFTFVATFRLVQDPIASIPDVIGVTIQAKVAFARIVKFLEAPELQSAHVQQNCNMESMNHTIFINSAKFSWEDNSPNPTLRNINLEVRPGEKVAICGEVGSGKSTLLAAILGEVPKIQGSVSYFSSFTFFPKILVKFLFLFFFMYVKFR
;
A
#
# COMPACT_ATOMS: atom_id res chain seq x y z
N MET A 1 -58.43 -22.68 -14.82
CA MET A 1 -58.69 -21.29 -14.31
C MET A 1 -57.48 -20.46 -14.63
N VAL A 2 -57.62 -19.61 -15.63
CA VAL A 2 -56.56 -18.71 -16.16
C VAL A 2 -56.67 -17.39 -15.39
N GLN A 3 -55.66 -17.02 -14.66
CA GLN A 3 -55.61 -15.71 -14.00
C GLN A 3 -54.67 -14.81 -14.79
N LYS A 4 -55.27 -13.79 -15.43
CA LYS A 4 -54.66 -12.72 -16.17
C LYS A 4 -53.73 -11.89 -15.27
N SER A 5 -52.44 -11.77 -15.59
CA SER A 5 -51.58 -10.77 -15.03
C SER A 5 -51.71 -9.46 -15.83
N SER A 6 -52.11 -8.40 -15.15
CA SER A 6 -52.15 -7.02 -15.68
C SER A 6 -50.72 -6.44 -15.86
N PRO A 7 -50.47 -5.60 -16.87
CA PRO A 7 -49.20 -4.97 -17.06
C PRO A 7 -48.96 -3.87 -16.02
N ARG A 8 -47.87 -3.97 -15.27
CA ARG A 8 -47.39 -2.88 -14.41
C ARG A 8 -46.81 -1.78 -15.31
N THR A 9 -47.51 -0.68 -15.39
CA THR A 9 -47.05 0.59 -15.92
C THR A 9 -45.85 1.07 -15.08
N ILE A 10 -44.71 1.19 -15.74
CA ILE A 10 -43.49 1.81 -15.17
C ILE A 10 -43.77 3.33 -15.14
N HIS A 11 -44.13 3.85 -13.99
CA HIS A 11 -44.10 5.29 -13.72
C HIS A 11 -42.61 5.72 -13.59
N ILE A 12 -42.08 6.26 -14.67
CA ILE A 12 -40.88 7.10 -14.63
C ILE A 12 -41.30 8.46 -14.06
N CYS A 13 -41.43 8.52 -12.74
CA CYS A 13 -41.56 9.77 -12.02
C CYS A 13 -40.16 10.25 -11.65
N GLY A 14 -39.55 11.05 -12.54
CA GLY A 14 -38.35 11.81 -12.21
C GLY A 14 -38.70 12.81 -11.10
N GLN A 15 -38.47 12.43 -9.83
CA GLN A 15 -38.54 13.40 -8.73
C GLN A 15 -37.47 14.46 -8.93
N PHE A 16 -37.89 15.64 -9.33
CA PHE A 16 -37.16 16.90 -9.19
C PHE A 16 -37.07 17.19 -7.67
N GLN A 17 -36.10 16.62 -6.98
CA GLN A 17 -35.78 17.06 -5.63
C GLN A 17 -35.27 18.50 -5.69
N GLY A 18 -36.01 19.42 -5.12
CA GLY A 18 -35.65 20.84 -4.99
C GLY A 18 -34.30 20.98 -4.23
N LEU A 19 -33.54 22.02 -4.55
CA LEU A 19 -32.35 22.39 -3.81
C LEU A 19 -32.69 22.52 -2.31
N SER A 20 -31.87 22.00 -1.44
CA SER A 20 -32.08 22.19 0.01
C SER A 20 -31.93 23.66 0.37
N ASN A 21 -32.72 24.16 1.32
CA ASN A 21 -32.66 25.58 1.73
C ASN A 21 -31.22 26.03 2.06
N LEU A 22 -30.41 25.15 2.60
CA LEU A 22 -29.00 25.44 2.89
C LEU A 22 -28.14 25.62 1.61
N GLN A 23 -28.42 24.87 0.55
CA GLN A 23 -27.73 25.00 -0.74
C GLN A 23 -28.10 26.32 -1.43
N ILE A 24 -29.37 26.71 -1.35
CA ILE A 24 -29.84 27.98 -1.89
C ILE A 24 -29.16 29.15 -1.17
N VAL A 25 -29.14 29.13 0.16
CA VAL A 25 -28.48 30.16 0.98
C VAL A 25 -27.00 30.25 0.68
N SER A 26 -26.30 29.11 0.59
CA SER A 26 -24.88 29.08 0.28
C SER A 26 -24.56 29.57 -1.12
N ALA A 27 -25.38 29.19 -2.12
CA ALA A 27 -25.22 29.65 -3.51
C ALA A 27 -25.44 31.18 -3.66
N ILE A 28 -26.48 31.71 -3.02
CA ILE A 28 -26.76 33.14 -3.02
C ILE A 28 -25.67 33.91 -2.31
N PHE A 29 -25.29 33.50 -1.09
CA PHE A 29 -24.28 34.19 -0.31
C PHE A 29 -22.92 34.24 -1.02
N ASN A 30 -22.41 33.09 -1.51
CA ASN A 30 -21.13 33.02 -2.20
C ASN A 30 -21.19 33.71 -3.60
N GLY A 31 -22.33 33.66 -4.30
CA GLY A 31 -22.53 34.38 -5.53
C GLY A 31 -22.53 35.89 -5.35
N CYS A 32 -23.26 36.42 -4.35
CA CYS A 32 -23.23 37.84 -3.99
C CYS A 32 -21.82 38.28 -3.55
N LEU A 33 -21.14 37.49 -2.73
CA LEU A 33 -19.77 37.79 -2.32
C LEU A 33 -18.82 37.90 -3.51
N GLY A 34 -18.92 36.96 -4.46
CA GLY A 34 -18.15 37.01 -5.72
C GLY A 34 -18.41 38.24 -6.55
N LEU A 35 -19.69 38.63 -6.70
CA LEU A 35 -20.08 39.85 -7.41
C LEU A 35 -19.50 41.12 -6.75
N VAL A 36 -19.56 41.22 -5.43
CA VAL A 36 -19.01 42.37 -4.70
C VAL A 36 -17.49 42.46 -4.86
N TYR A 37 -16.78 41.35 -4.85
CA TYR A 37 -15.34 41.32 -5.14
C TYR A 37 -15.04 41.80 -6.59
N LEU A 38 -15.82 41.38 -7.57
CA LEU A 38 -15.66 41.83 -8.94
C LEU A 38 -15.96 43.33 -9.10
N CYS A 39 -17.02 43.84 -8.48
CA CYS A 39 -17.31 45.28 -8.46
C CYS A 39 -16.17 46.09 -7.83
N LEU A 40 -15.58 45.58 -6.71
CA LEU A 40 -14.44 46.22 -6.09
C LEU A 40 -13.21 46.22 -7.02
N ALA A 41 -12.93 45.10 -7.69
CA ALA A 41 -11.83 44.98 -8.62
C ALA A 41 -11.96 45.95 -9.81
N PHE A 42 -13.15 46.06 -10.38
CA PHE A 42 -13.45 47.02 -11.46
C PHE A 42 -13.36 48.47 -10.99
N TRP A 43 -13.85 48.81 -9.79
CA TRP A 43 -13.72 50.14 -9.22
C TRP A 43 -12.26 50.52 -9.00
N VAL A 44 -11.44 49.63 -8.38
CA VAL A 44 -10.01 49.86 -8.21
C VAL A 44 -9.30 50.02 -9.57
N LEU A 45 -9.71 49.26 -10.59
CA LEU A 45 -9.16 49.36 -11.94
C LEU A 45 -9.53 50.75 -12.58
N GLU A 46 -10.78 51.21 -12.45
CA GLU A 46 -11.24 52.50 -12.96
C GLU A 46 -10.50 53.66 -12.28
N GLU A 47 -10.33 53.61 -10.97
CA GLU A 47 -9.59 54.63 -10.19
C GLU A 47 -8.10 54.66 -10.58
N ASN A 48 -7.49 53.52 -10.86
CA ASN A 48 -6.13 53.42 -11.38
C ASN A 48 -6.00 54.05 -12.78
N LEU A 49 -6.99 53.85 -13.66
CA LEU A 49 -6.99 54.45 -14.98
C LEU A 49 -7.21 55.96 -14.94
N ARG A 50 -7.96 56.47 -13.95
CA ARG A 50 -8.24 57.92 -13.80
C ARG A 50 -7.05 58.67 -13.17
N THR A 51 -6.34 58.05 -12.22
CA THR A 51 -5.30 58.73 -11.43
C THR A 51 -3.90 58.65 -12.03
N HIS A 52 -3.68 57.87 -13.10
CA HIS A 52 -2.37 57.57 -13.68
C HIS A 52 -1.27 57.13 -12.67
N ILE A 53 -1.64 56.74 -11.47
CA ILE A 53 -0.72 56.21 -10.46
C ILE A 53 -0.63 54.70 -10.73
N ALA A 54 0.55 54.22 -11.11
CA ALA A 54 0.80 52.79 -11.34
C ALA A 54 0.65 52.05 -10.03
N LEU A 55 -0.58 51.62 -9.69
CA LEU A 55 -0.79 50.64 -8.60
C LEU A 55 -0.19 49.29 -9.01
N PRO A 56 0.47 48.59 -8.11
CA PRO A 56 1.06 47.27 -8.40
C PRO A 56 -0.02 46.33 -8.92
N LEU A 57 0.27 45.62 -10.03
CA LEU A 57 -0.64 44.72 -10.77
C LEU A 57 -1.28 43.65 -9.88
N ASP A 58 -0.61 43.23 -8.82
CA ASP A 58 -1.04 42.23 -7.87
C ASP A 58 -2.23 42.63 -7.01
N GLN A 59 -2.45 43.93 -6.72
CA GLN A 59 -3.54 44.36 -5.85
C GLN A 59 -4.94 44.21 -6.48
N TRP A 60 -5.15 44.68 -7.72
CA TRP A 60 -6.47 44.56 -8.37
C TRP A 60 -6.68 43.19 -9.01
N LEU A 61 -5.62 42.54 -9.55
CA LEU A 61 -5.66 41.22 -10.15
C LEU A 61 -6.05 40.14 -9.13
N LEU A 62 -5.51 40.21 -7.92
CA LEU A 62 -5.81 39.27 -6.84
C LEU A 62 -7.27 39.38 -6.39
N VAL A 63 -7.83 40.60 -6.29
CA VAL A 63 -9.23 40.81 -5.95
C VAL A 63 -10.16 40.29 -7.06
N LEU A 64 -9.76 40.47 -8.31
CA LEU A 64 -10.49 39.95 -9.48
C LEU A 64 -10.54 38.43 -9.51
N PHE A 65 -9.40 37.76 -9.27
CA PHE A 65 -9.35 36.30 -9.15
C PHE A 65 -10.17 35.77 -7.97
N GLN A 66 -10.15 36.43 -6.81
CA GLN A 66 -11.02 36.08 -5.69
C GLN A 66 -12.49 36.16 -6.04
N GLY A 67 -12.91 37.22 -6.77
CA GLY A 67 -14.27 37.37 -7.25
C GLY A 67 -14.71 36.22 -8.17
N PHE A 68 -13.87 35.86 -9.14
CA PHE A 68 -14.14 34.71 -10.01
C PHE A 68 -14.22 33.38 -9.26
N ILE A 69 -13.34 33.13 -8.30
CA ILE A 69 -13.37 31.90 -7.50
C ILE A 69 -14.68 31.79 -6.72
N TRP A 70 -15.12 32.87 -6.04
CA TRP A 70 -16.36 32.84 -5.27
C TRP A 70 -17.61 32.74 -6.16
N LEU A 71 -17.62 33.32 -7.35
CA LEU A 71 -18.66 33.09 -8.33
C LEU A 71 -18.71 31.66 -8.83
N LEU A 72 -17.57 31.07 -9.17
CA LEU A 72 -17.48 29.66 -9.55
C LEU A 72 -17.96 28.73 -8.44
N VAL A 73 -17.59 29.01 -7.21
CA VAL A 73 -18.04 28.26 -6.04
C VAL A 73 -19.56 28.35 -5.88
N GLY A 74 -20.14 29.54 -5.98
CA GLY A 74 -21.59 29.75 -5.97
C GLY A 74 -22.32 29.00 -7.09
N LEU A 75 -21.74 29.01 -8.28
CA LEU A 75 -22.28 28.32 -9.46
C LEU A 75 -22.19 26.79 -9.30
N VAL A 76 -21.07 26.24 -8.82
CA VAL A 76 -20.88 24.81 -8.58
C VAL A 76 -21.86 24.28 -7.53
N VAL A 77 -22.14 25.07 -6.49
CA VAL A 77 -23.13 24.71 -5.47
C VAL A 77 -24.56 24.74 -6.04
N SER A 78 -24.88 25.70 -6.95
CA SER A 78 -26.21 25.84 -7.57
C SER A 78 -26.48 24.77 -8.64
N LEU A 79 -25.46 24.38 -9.42
CA LEU A 79 -25.56 23.41 -10.53
C LEU A 79 -25.56 21.97 -10.08
N ARG A 80 -26.19 21.59 -8.98
CA ARG A 80 -26.29 20.17 -8.53
C ARG A 80 -25.12 19.32 -9.06
N GLY A 81 -24.06 19.13 -8.28
CA GLY A 81 -22.85 18.43 -8.69
C GLY A 81 -22.97 16.95 -9.10
N LYS A 82 -23.95 16.58 -9.95
CA LYS A 82 -24.07 15.22 -10.51
C LYS A 82 -22.89 14.81 -11.40
N GLN A 83 -22.08 15.77 -11.86
CA GLN A 83 -20.92 15.50 -12.72
C GLN A 83 -19.57 15.53 -12.00
N LEU A 84 -19.46 16.13 -10.81
CA LEU A 84 -18.19 16.16 -10.07
C LEU A 84 -18.09 14.99 -9.09
N SER A 85 -16.93 14.32 -9.07
CA SER A 85 -16.70 13.24 -8.12
C SER A 85 -16.78 13.77 -6.68
N ARG A 86 -17.46 13.03 -5.78
CA ARG A 86 -17.64 13.37 -4.36
C ARG A 86 -16.34 13.74 -3.64
N GLY A 87 -15.26 13.10 -4.01
CA GLY A 87 -13.93 13.36 -3.45
C GLY A 87 -13.41 14.74 -3.83
N LEU A 88 -13.65 15.17 -5.08
CA LEU A 88 -13.22 16.46 -5.59
C LEU A 88 -13.99 17.61 -4.92
N LEU A 89 -15.30 17.42 -4.73
CA LEU A 89 -16.16 18.45 -4.11
C LEU A 89 -15.79 18.67 -2.63
N ARG A 90 -15.47 17.59 -1.90
CA ARG A 90 -14.93 17.66 -0.54
C ARG A 90 -13.58 18.38 -0.49
N LEU A 91 -12.68 18.03 -1.38
CA LEU A 91 -11.34 18.59 -1.44
C LEU A 91 -11.39 20.08 -1.74
N LEU A 92 -12.23 20.49 -2.71
CA LEU A 92 -12.45 21.90 -3.06
C LEU A 92 -13.04 22.69 -1.89
N SER A 93 -14.04 22.16 -1.16
CA SER A 93 -14.65 22.85 -0.03
C SER A 93 -13.69 23.02 1.16
N ILE A 94 -12.88 22.01 1.43
CA ILE A 94 -11.82 22.08 2.47
C ILE A 94 -10.75 23.10 2.06
N LEU A 95 -10.32 23.06 0.80
CA LEU A 95 -9.32 23.99 0.28
C LEU A 95 -9.83 25.43 0.32
N ALA A 96 -11.09 25.67 -0.08
CA ALA A 96 -11.72 27.00 0.00
C ALA A 96 -11.79 27.50 1.44
N PHE A 97 -12.11 26.63 2.41
CA PHE A 97 -12.12 26.98 3.83
C PHE A 97 -10.74 27.34 4.35
N LEU A 98 -9.71 26.55 4.02
CA LEU A 98 -8.33 26.82 4.46
C LEU A 98 -7.79 28.11 3.85
N LEU A 99 -7.99 28.33 2.54
CA LEU A 99 -7.53 29.54 1.85
C LEU A 99 -8.26 30.78 2.36
N SER A 100 -9.58 30.70 2.55
CA SER A 100 -10.36 31.80 3.12
C SER A 100 -9.91 32.14 4.57
N GLY A 101 -9.58 31.11 5.38
CA GLY A 101 -9.03 31.32 6.73
C GLY A 101 -7.68 32.04 6.70
N ILE A 102 -6.77 31.64 5.82
CA ILE A 102 -5.47 32.31 5.66
C ILE A 102 -5.63 33.75 5.19
N VAL A 103 -6.46 34.00 4.19
CA VAL A 103 -6.72 35.34 3.66
C VAL A 103 -7.35 36.22 4.73
N CYS A 104 -8.31 35.71 5.50
CA CYS A 104 -8.93 36.44 6.61
C CYS A 104 -7.90 36.86 7.68
N VAL A 105 -7.02 35.93 8.08
CA VAL A 105 -5.96 36.21 9.09
C VAL A 105 -4.99 37.27 8.54
N LEU A 106 -4.52 37.12 7.31
CA LEU A 106 -3.62 38.07 6.66
C LEU A 106 -4.24 39.46 6.56
N SER A 107 -5.51 39.57 6.14
CA SER A 107 -6.22 40.84 6.04
C SER A 107 -6.48 41.49 7.39
N LEU A 108 -6.72 40.70 8.46
CA LEU A 108 -6.83 41.20 9.81
C LEU A 108 -5.48 41.75 10.35
N VAL A 109 -4.40 41.03 10.10
CA VAL A 109 -3.04 41.45 10.51
C VAL A 109 -2.66 42.72 9.78
N THR A 110 -2.92 42.84 8.46
CA THR A 110 -2.66 44.08 7.72
C THR A 110 -3.52 45.26 8.19
N ALA A 111 -4.81 45.05 8.53
CA ALA A 111 -5.69 46.08 9.07
C ALA A 111 -5.22 46.59 10.45
N ILE A 112 -4.78 45.68 11.32
CA ILE A 112 -4.24 46.03 12.64
C ILE A 112 -2.92 46.81 12.50
N SER A 113 -2.04 46.34 11.57
CA SER A 113 -0.74 47.00 11.33
C SER A 113 -0.90 48.41 10.74
N SER A 114 -1.84 48.61 9.78
CA SER A 114 -2.05 49.88 9.11
C SER A 114 -3.00 50.83 9.85
N GLN A 115 -3.65 50.39 10.92
CA GLN A 115 -4.73 51.09 11.65
C GLN A 115 -5.88 51.59 10.71
N LYS A 116 -6.01 51.03 9.49
CA LYS A 116 -7.06 51.39 8.54
C LYS A 116 -7.79 50.11 8.10
N VAL A 117 -9.10 50.13 8.23
CA VAL A 117 -9.96 49.04 7.73
C VAL A 117 -10.35 49.38 6.28
N SER A 118 -9.88 48.57 5.33
CA SER A 118 -10.26 48.68 3.91
C SER A 118 -11.50 47.86 3.64
N VAL A 119 -12.24 48.24 2.54
CA VAL A 119 -13.40 47.45 2.07
C VAL A 119 -12.99 46.00 1.76
N LYS A 120 -11.78 45.80 1.23
CA LYS A 120 -11.19 44.46 0.99
C LYS A 120 -11.11 43.65 2.26
N THR A 121 -10.67 44.23 3.38
CA THR A 121 -10.57 43.54 4.68
C THR A 121 -11.92 43.03 5.16
N VAL A 122 -12.97 43.83 4.99
CA VAL A 122 -14.35 43.43 5.34
C VAL A 122 -14.82 42.25 4.47
N LEU A 123 -14.54 42.29 3.17
CA LEU A 123 -14.87 41.18 2.27
C LEU A 123 -14.09 39.92 2.55
N ASP A 124 -12.81 40.02 2.86
CA ASP A 124 -11.97 38.89 3.25
C ASP A 124 -12.46 38.22 4.54
N ILE A 125 -12.96 39.00 5.50
CA ILE A 125 -13.60 38.47 6.73
C ILE A 125 -14.93 37.77 6.38
N LEU A 126 -15.75 38.36 5.49
CA LEU A 126 -17.02 37.77 5.04
C LEU A 126 -16.84 36.52 4.18
N SER A 127 -15.65 36.30 3.61
CA SER A 127 -15.35 35.08 2.84
C SER A 127 -15.32 33.83 3.73
N LEU A 128 -14.97 33.97 5.00
CA LEU A 128 -14.88 32.84 5.95
C LEU A 128 -16.25 32.22 6.27
N PRO A 129 -17.31 32.97 6.61
CA PRO A 129 -18.68 32.44 6.70
C PRO A 129 -19.16 31.78 5.41
N GLY A 130 -18.81 32.33 4.23
CA GLY A 130 -19.12 31.75 2.92
C GLY A 130 -18.49 30.36 2.72
N ALA A 131 -17.23 30.22 3.11
CA ALA A 131 -16.52 28.93 3.07
C ALA A 131 -17.09 27.90 4.07
N ILE A 132 -17.51 28.35 5.27
CA ILE A 132 -18.19 27.50 6.26
C ILE A 132 -19.53 26.99 5.72
N LEU A 133 -20.34 27.85 5.11
CA LEU A 133 -21.60 27.46 4.50
C LEU A 133 -21.38 26.44 3.38
N LEU A 134 -20.37 26.64 2.53
CA LEU A 134 -20.00 25.68 1.50
C LEU A 134 -19.62 24.30 2.09
N LEU A 135 -18.82 24.31 3.14
CA LEU A 135 -18.38 23.11 3.81
C LEU A 135 -19.56 22.35 4.45
N MET A 136 -20.48 23.07 5.09
CA MET A 136 -21.72 22.49 5.65
C MET A 136 -22.62 21.90 4.56
N CYS A 137 -22.77 22.57 3.42
CA CYS A 137 -23.54 22.05 2.29
C CYS A 137 -22.95 20.76 1.72
N THR A 138 -21.63 20.70 1.54
CA THR A 138 -20.98 19.51 0.99
C THR A 138 -21.06 18.32 1.95
N TYR A 139 -20.95 18.54 3.26
CA TYR A 139 -21.13 17.49 4.25
C TYR A 139 -22.56 16.98 4.34
N LYS A 140 -23.55 17.87 4.34
CA LYS A 140 -24.96 17.48 4.36
C LYS A 140 -25.37 16.70 3.13
N TYR A 141 -24.97 17.15 1.93
CA TYR A 141 -25.23 16.47 0.67
C TYR A 141 -24.70 15.03 0.64
N ILE A 142 -23.49 14.82 1.18
CA ILE A 142 -22.84 13.51 1.23
C ILE A 142 -23.50 12.59 2.25
N TYR A 143 -24.00 13.15 3.36
CA TYR A 143 -24.71 12.38 4.39
C TYR A 143 -26.05 11.87 3.86
N GLU A 144 -26.87 12.73 3.26
CA GLU A 144 -28.18 12.36 2.70
C GLU A 144 -28.07 11.34 1.56
N GLU A 145 -27.03 11.41 0.76
CA GLU A 145 -26.81 10.44 -0.34
C GLU A 145 -26.23 9.11 0.16
N SER A 146 -25.52 9.10 1.29
CA SER A 146 -25.07 7.88 1.96
C SER A 146 -26.23 7.09 2.57
N GLU A 147 -27.22 7.80 3.12
CA GLU A 147 -28.42 7.22 3.71
C GLU A 147 -29.37 6.64 2.63
N ASN A 148 -29.49 7.32 1.50
CA ASN A 148 -30.29 6.83 0.35
C ASN A 148 -29.67 5.58 -0.30
N ARG A 149 -28.34 5.42 -0.29
CA ARG A 149 -27.69 4.19 -0.81
C ARG A 149 -27.82 2.99 0.11
N SER A 150 -27.76 3.19 1.42
CA SER A 150 -28.01 2.09 2.35
C SER A 150 -29.43 1.53 2.20
N ASN A 151 -30.39 2.38 1.84
CA ASN A 151 -31.77 1.98 1.59
C ASN A 151 -31.99 1.36 0.18
N GLU A 152 -31.13 1.67 -0.83
CA GLU A 152 -31.18 1.03 -2.15
C GLU A 152 -30.42 -0.30 -2.21
N ASP A 153 -29.36 -0.46 -1.43
CA ASP A 153 -28.61 -1.72 -1.35
C ASP A 153 -29.40 -2.82 -0.62
N ASP A 154 -30.28 -2.45 0.32
CA ASP A 154 -31.23 -3.37 0.96
C ASP A 154 -32.36 -3.83 0.01
N LEU A 155 -32.64 -3.12 -1.07
CA LEU A 155 -33.69 -3.46 -2.06
C LEU A 155 -33.19 -4.26 -3.27
N ASN A 156 -31.87 -4.32 -3.53
CA ASN A 156 -31.28 -4.94 -4.72
C ASN A 156 -30.35 -6.13 -4.41
N THR A 157 -30.58 -6.86 -3.34
CA THR A 157 -29.94 -8.16 -3.15
C THR A 157 -30.61 -9.18 -4.07
N PRO A 158 -29.90 -9.77 -5.07
CA PRO A 158 -30.43 -10.91 -5.80
C PRO A 158 -30.50 -12.10 -4.85
N LEU A 159 -31.71 -12.49 -4.53
CA LEU A 159 -32.03 -13.81 -3.99
C LEU A 159 -31.53 -14.86 -4.98
N ASN A 160 -30.40 -15.51 -4.69
CA ASN A 160 -30.11 -16.89 -5.03
C ASN A 160 -28.63 -17.19 -4.76
N PHE A 161 -28.36 -17.63 -3.55
CA PHE A 161 -27.45 -18.76 -3.31
C PHE A 161 -27.93 -19.38 -1.99
N GLU A 162 -28.53 -20.55 -2.09
CA GLU A 162 -28.75 -21.44 -0.96
C GLU A 162 -27.39 -21.80 -0.35
N ALA A 163 -27.04 -21.09 0.70
CA ALA A 163 -26.08 -21.56 1.69
C ALA A 163 -26.93 -22.09 2.84
N SER A 164 -27.11 -23.42 2.85
CA SER A 164 -27.60 -24.16 3.99
C SER A 164 -26.92 -23.67 5.27
N ASP A 165 -27.73 -23.29 6.22
CA ASP A 165 -27.57 -23.29 7.67
C ASP A 165 -26.13 -23.35 8.20
N ILE A 166 -25.52 -22.18 8.38
CA ILE A 166 -24.70 -21.96 9.55
C ILE A 166 -25.24 -20.70 10.23
N GLY A 167 -25.88 -20.95 11.33
CA GLY A 167 -26.76 -20.09 12.01
C GLY A 167 -26.18 -18.85 12.62
N LYS A 168 -27.09 -17.96 12.88
CA LYS A 168 -27.14 -16.87 13.85
C LYS A 168 -26.10 -15.75 13.64
N SER A 169 -26.66 -14.64 13.25
CA SER A 169 -26.08 -13.28 13.41
C SER A 169 -25.21 -13.20 14.66
N ASP A 170 -23.91 -13.22 14.46
CA ASP A 170 -22.90 -12.91 15.47
C ASP A 170 -22.87 -11.38 15.62
N SER A 171 -23.88 -10.84 16.33
CA SER A 171 -24.05 -9.42 16.64
C SER A 171 -22.99 -8.87 17.63
N GLY A 172 -21.84 -9.54 17.74
CA GLY A 172 -20.76 -9.19 18.65
C GLY A 172 -19.37 -9.05 18.03
N VAL A 173 -19.22 -9.23 16.72
CA VAL A 173 -17.90 -9.16 16.09
C VAL A 173 -17.45 -7.73 15.91
N LEU A 174 -16.52 -7.27 16.75
CA LEU A 174 -15.95 -5.94 16.70
C LEU A 174 -15.11 -5.78 15.40
N VAL A 175 -15.66 -5.07 14.42
CA VAL A 175 -14.90 -4.65 13.22
C VAL A 175 -13.99 -3.48 13.59
N THR A 176 -12.83 -3.38 12.95
CA THR A 176 -11.86 -2.30 13.23
C THR A 176 -12.53 -0.91 13.20
N PRO A 177 -12.38 -0.09 14.26
CA PRO A 177 -12.91 1.28 14.31
C PRO A 177 -12.46 2.16 13.14
N PHE A 178 -11.40 1.77 12.45
CA PHE A 178 -10.93 2.43 11.24
C PHE A 178 -11.96 2.41 10.09
N ALA A 179 -12.85 1.39 10.04
CA ALA A 179 -13.87 1.29 8.99
C ALA A 179 -14.85 2.46 9.06
N GLU A 180 -15.37 2.76 10.25
CA GLU A 180 -16.40 3.76 10.50
C GLU A 180 -15.87 5.14 10.87
N ALA A 181 -14.55 5.25 11.10
CA ALA A 181 -13.94 6.48 11.56
C ALA A 181 -14.12 7.65 10.55
N ARG A 182 -14.51 8.82 11.07
CA ARG A 182 -14.61 10.07 10.29
C ARG A 182 -13.24 10.56 9.83
N PHE A 183 -13.20 11.46 8.84
CA PHE A 183 -11.98 11.97 8.23
C PHE A 183 -10.93 12.45 9.26
N PHE A 184 -11.31 13.33 10.19
CA PHE A 184 -10.39 13.83 11.22
C PHE A 184 -9.87 12.73 12.14
N SER A 185 -10.72 11.78 12.52
CA SER A 185 -10.32 10.63 13.33
C SER A 185 -9.34 9.72 12.58
N LYS A 186 -9.53 9.55 11.24
CA LYS A 186 -8.57 8.82 10.39
C LYS A 186 -7.25 9.57 10.25
N MET A 187 -7.27 10.89 10.14
CA MET A 187 -6.06 11.71 9.98
C MET A 187 -5.24 11.79 11.26
N SER A 188 -5.89 11.93 12.42
CA SER A 188 -5.26 12.02 13.74
C SER A 188 -4.99 10.68 14.42
N PHE A 189 -5.42 9.55 13.83
CA PHE A 189 -5.39 8.21 14.45
C PHE A 189 -6.22 8.08 15.74
N TRP A 190 -7.16 8.99 15.98
CA TRP A 190 -8.03 8.96 17.16
C TRP A 190 -8.84 7.68 17.28
N TRP A 191 -9.15 7.04 16.16
CA TRP A 191 -9.83 5.74 16.10
C TRP A 191 -9.10 4.60 16.82
N LEU A 192 -7.79 4.76 17.06
CA LEU A 192 -6.96 3.76 17.74
C LEU A 192 -7.06 3.85 19.26
N ASN A 193 -7.52 4.99 19.82
CA ASN A 193 -7.56 5.24 21.25
C ASN A 193 -8.31 4.19 22.07
N PRO A 194 -9.47 3.63 21.64
CA PRO A 194 -10.15 2.60 22.39
C PRO A 194 -9.30 1.34 22.61
N LEU A 195 -8.56 0.92 21.56
CA LEU A 195 -7.67 -0.24 21.64
C LEU A 195 -6.46 0.07 22.55
N MET A 196 -5.88 1.27 22.42
CA MET A 196 -4.76 1.71 23.27
C MET A 196 -5.16 1.81 24.75
N LYS A 197 -6.39 2.30 25.04
CA LYS A 197 -6.92 2.32 26.41
C LYS A 197 -7.06 0.91 26.96
N LYS A 198 -7.63 -0.02 26.19
CA LYS A 198 -7.78 -1.42 26.59
C LYS A 198 -6.42 -2.09 26.86
N GLY A 199 -5.42 -1.85 25.98
CA GLY A 199 -4.06 -2.38 26.15
C GLY A 199 -3.29 -1.79 27.34
N ARG A 200 -3.70 -0.59 27.83
CA ARG A 200 -3.16 -0.03 29.07
C ARG A 200 -3.77 -0.68 30.32
N GLU A 201 -5.02 -1.10 30.25
CA GLU A 201 -5.76 -1.70 31.37
C GLU A 201 -5.45 -3.19 31.52
N LYS A 202 -5.25 -3.90 30.40
CA LYS A 202 -4.93 -5.34 30.39
C LYS A 202 -4.03 -5.72 29.21
N THR A 203 -3.37 -6.87 29.30
CA THR A 203 -2.71 -7.50 28.14
C THR A 203 -3.74 -7.81 27.06
N LEU A 204 -3.46 -7.42 25.80
CA LEU A 204 -4.35 -7.70 24.69
C LEU A 204 -4.24 -9.17 24.28
N GLU A 205 -5.37 -9.85 24.21
CA GLU A 205 -5.51 -11.19 23.65
C GLU A 205 -6.04 -11.14 22.22
N ASP A 206 -5.98 -12.26 21.49
CA ASP A 206 -6.44 -12.32 20.09
C ASP A 206 -7.92 -11.94 19.93
N GLU A 207 -8.74 -12.20 20.96
CA GLU A 207 -10.17 -11.83 20.99
C GLU A 207 -10.39 -10.30 21.11
N ASP A 208 -9.42 -9.58 21.66
CA ASP A 208 -9.48 -8.12 21.85
C ASP A 208 -9.14 -7.36 20.55
N ILE A 209 -8.53 -8.05 19.57
CA ILE A 209 -8.13 -7.46 18.30
C ILE A 209 -9.32 -7.43 17.35
N PRO A 210 -9.72 -6.22 16.88
CA PRO A 210 -10.85 -6.10 15.97
C PRO A 210 -10.58 -6.79 14.63
N LYS A 211 -11.61 -7.40 14.03
CA LYS A 211 -11.52 -8.01 12.70
C LYS A 211 -11.28 -6.98 11.61
N LEU A 212 -10.60 -7.41 10.54
CA LEU A 212 -10.31 -6.57 9.37
C LEU A 212 -11.59 -6.15 8.65
N ARG A 213 -11.55 -5.00 7.98
CA ARG A 213 -12.60 -4.59 7.04
C ARG A 213 -12.72 -5.61 5.92
N GLU A 214 -13.89 -5.79 5.36
CA GLU A 214 -14.09 -6.68 4.21
C GLU A 214 -13.18 -6.34 3.02
N ALA A 215 -13.02 -5.07 2.70
CA ALA A 215 -12.12 -4.60 1.64
C ALA A 215 -10.63 -4.95 1.86
N ASP A 216 -10.23 -5.24 3.11
CA ASP A 216 -8.84 -5.56 3.46
C ASP A 216 -8.63 -7.08 3.64
N ARG A 217 -9.69 -7.90 3.53
CA ARG A 217 -9.60 -9.36 3.62
C ARG A 217 -8.90 -9.94 2.39
N ALA A 218 -8.16 -11.01 2.59
CA ALA A 218 -7.38 -11.68 1.53
C ALA A 218 -8.27 -12.14 0.36
N GLU A 219 -9.48 -12.60 0.64
CA GLU A 219 -10.46 -13.06 -0.35
C GLU A 219 -10.86 -11.94 -1.32
N ASN A 220 -11.27 -10.78 -0.79
CA ASN A 220 -11.66 -9.63 -1.60
C ASN A 220 -10.48 -9.04 -2.37
N CYS A 221 -9.28 -8.97 -1.76
CA CYS A 221 -8.07 -8.55 -2.46
C CYS A 221 -7.74 -9.50 -3.63
N TYR A 222 -7.87 -10.81 -3.43
CA TYR A 222 -7.65 -11.81 -4.47
C TYR A 222 -8.69 -11.75 -5.58
N PHE A 223 -9.97 -11.58 -5.23
CA PHE A 223 -11.04 -11.42 -6.21
C PHE A 223 -10.82 -10.21 -7.12
N LEU A 224 -10.50 -9.04 -6.54
CA LEU A 224 -10.17 -7.83 -7.32
C LEU A 224 -8.97 -8.05 -8.24
N PHE A 225 -7.98 -8.77 -7.78
CA PHE A 225 -6.81 -9.12 -8.61
C PHE A 225 -7.20 -9.99 -9.80
N LEU A 226 -8.00 -11.04 -9.58
CA LEU A 226 -8.50 -11.90 -10.66
C LEU A 226 -9.35 -11.13 -11.67
N GLU A 227 -10.20 -10.21 -11.19
CA GLU A 227 -11.00 -9.35 -12.06
C GLU A 227 -10.11 -8.49 -12.98
N GLN A 228 -9.06 -7.85 -12.43
CA GLN A 228 -8.13 -7.05 -13.22
C GLN A 228 -7.32 -7.90 -14.19
N LEU A 229 -6.87 -9.08 -13.77
CA LEU A 229 -6.16 -10.01 -14.64
C LEU A 229 -7.03 -10.48 -15.80
N ASN A 230 -8.30 -10.79 -15.53
CA ASN A 230 -9.27 -11.19 -16.57
C ASN A 230 -9.62 -10.02 -17.52
N LYS A 231 -9.69 -8.77 -17.01
CA LYS A 231 -9.87 -7.58 -17.86
C LYS A 231 -8.70 -7.41 -18.83
N GLN A 232 -7.47 -7.59 -18.36
CA GLN A 232 -6.27 -7.53 -19.23
C GLN A 232 -6.29 -8.62 -20.29
N LYS A 233 -6.61 -9.86 -19.92
CA LYS A 233 -6.71 -10.98 -20.87
C LYS A 233 -7.77 -10.75 -21.95
N ARG A 234 -8.87 -10.07 -21.63
CA ARG A 234 -9.92 -9.72 -22.59
C ARG A 234 -9.51 -8.57 -23.50
N ALA A 235 -8.75 -7.60 -22.99
CA ALA A 235 -8.31 -6.45 -23.76
C ALA A 235 -7.21 -6.80 -24.78
N GLU A 236 -6.27 -7.66 -24.39
CA GLU A 236 -5.14 -8.10 -25.22
C GLU A 236 -4.94 -9.61 -25.13
N PRO A 237 -5.66 -10.42 -25.93
CA PRO A 237 -5.59 -11.89 -25.84
C PRO A 237 -4.22 -12.44 -26.22
N SER A 238 -3.44 -11.74 -27.04
CA SER A 238 -2.14 -12.17 -27.56
C SER A 238 -0.94 -11.69 -26.72
N SER A 239 -1.16 -10.77 -25.78
CA SER A 239 -0.11 -10.22 -24.92
C SER A 239 0.03 -11.04 -23.64
N GLN A 240 1.27 -11.28 -23.21
CA GLN A 240 1.55 -11.85 -21.89
C GLN A 240 1.00 -10.92 -20.81
N THR A 241 0.00 -11.38 -20.05
CA THR A 241 -0.61 -10.59 -18.96
C THR A 241 0.42 -10.26 -17.88
N SER A 242 0.69 -8.99 -17.68
CA SER A 242 1.63 -8.57 -16.65
C SER A 242 0.97 -8.61 -15.26
N ILE A 243 1.33 -9.61 -14.46
CA ILE A 243 0.90 -9.75 -13.05
C ILE A 243 1.21 -8.48 -12.26
N LEU A 244 2.37 -7.85 -12.52
CA LEU A 244 2.77 -6.60 -11.87
C LEU A 244 1.77 -5.47 -12.17
N TRP A 245 1.38 -5.32 -13.44
CA TRP A 245 0.46 -4.27 -13.85
C TRP A 245 -0.94 -4.46 -13.27
N ALA A 246 -1.41 -5.71 -13.20
CA ALA A 246 -2.67 -6.04 -12.53
C ALA A 246 -2.67 -5.66 -11.04
N ILE A 247 -1.58 -5.93 -10.33
CA ILE A 247 -1.40 -5.54 -8.93
C ILE A 247 -1.42 -4.01 -8.75
N ILE A 248 -0.70 -3.28 -9.60
CA ILE A 248 -0.66 -1.81 -9.55
C ILE A 248 -2.06 -1.24 -9.79
N LEU A 249 -2.81 -1.76 -10.77
CA LEU A 249 -4.16 -1.32 -11.07
C LEU A 249 -5.16 -1.60 -9.94
N CYS A 250 -4.99 -2.68 -9.18
CA CYS A 250 -5.82 -2.97 -8.01
C CYS A 250 -5.71 -1.88 -6.93
N HIS A 251 -4.50 -1.36 -6.71
CA HIS A 251 -4.21 -0.47 -5.59
C HIS A 251 -3.81 0.96 -6.00
N TRP A 252 -3.98 1.35 -7.28
CA TRP A 252 -3.48 2.61 -7.81
C TRP A 252 -3.97 3.85 -7.03
N LYS A 253 -5.24 3.86 -6.59
CA LYS A 253 -5.81 4.98 -5.81
C LYS A 253 -5.13 5.14 -4.45
N GLU A 254 -4.85 4.02 -3.79
CA GLU A 254 -4.17 4.00 -2.48
C GLU A 254 -2.70 4.39 -2.63
N ILE A 255 -2.02 3.90 -3.68
CA ILE A 255 -0.64 4.25 -4.01
C ILE A 255 -0.54 5.75 -4.31
N PHE A 256 -1.43 6.29 -5.15
CA PHE A 256 -1.46 7.71 -5.48
C PHE A 256 -1.68 8.58 -4.24
N LEU A 257 -2.67 8.24 -3.41
CA LEU A 257 -2.95 8.98 -2.17
C LEU A 257 -1.78 8.92 -1.19
N SER A 258 -1.12 7.77 -1.06
CA SER A 258 0.10 7.63 -0.26
C SER A 258 1.23 8.48 -0.82
N GLY A 259 1.37 8.56 -2.16
CA GLY A 259 2.32 9.43 -2.84
C GLY A 259 2.08 10.91 -2.58
N CYS A 260 0.83 11.37 -2.57
CA CYS A 260 0.48 12.76 -2.22
C CYS A 260 0.94 13.13 -0.81
N PHE A 261 0.75 12.24 0.18
CA PHE A 261 1.27 12.48 1.54
C PHE A 261 2.79 12.47 1.59
N ALA A 262 3.46 11.64 0.77
CA ALA A 262 4.92 11.62 0.68
C ALA A 262 5.47 12.94 0.11
N VAL A 263 4.84 13.49 -0.94
CA VAL A 263 5.19 14.82 -1.48
C VAL A 263 4.96 15.92 -0.44
N LEU A 264 3.78 15.92 0.19
CA LEU A 264 3.43 16.93 1.19
C LEU A 264 4.42 16.91 2.35
N LYS A 265 4.84 15.72 2.83
CA LYS A 265 5.90 15.56 3.83
C LYS A 265 7.19 16.26 3.39
N ILE A 266 7.66 16.03 2.15
CA ILE A 266 8.93 16.58 1.68
C ILE A 266 8.85 18.08 1.53
N VAL A 267 7.76 18.60 0.97
CA VAL A 267 7.56 20.04 0.81
C VAL A 267 7.57 20.75 2.17
N THR A 268 6.77 20.25 3.13
CA THR A 268 6.72 20.84 4.46
C THR A 268 8.04 20.71 5.24
N LEU A 269 8.75 19.59 5.06
CA LEU A 269 10.07 19.39 5.64
C LEU A 269 11.09 20.40 5.06
N SER A 270 11.08 20.61 3.72
CA SER A 270 11.96 21.55 3.03
C SER A 270 11.64 23.02 3.32
N MET A 271 10.40 23.33 3.72
CA MET A 271 10.03 24.69 4.19
C MET A 271 10.69 25.06 5.51
N GLY A 272 11.10 24.09 6.35
CA GLY A 272 11.71 24.35 7.64
C GLY A 272 12.91 25.31 7.60
N PRO A 273 13.96 25.02 6.82
CA PRO A 273 15.12 25.91 6.67
C PRO A 273 14.77 27.30 6.10
N LEU A 274 13.80 27.37 5.15
CA LEU A 274 13.36 28.64 4.57
C LEU A 274 12.62 29.54 5.60
N LEU A 275 11.72 28.95 6.38
CA LEU A 275 11.03 29.66 7.46
C LEU A 275 12.02 30.08 8.57
N LEU A 276 13.04 29.26 8.86
CA LEU A 276 14.09 29.59 9.80
C LEU A 276 14.92 30.79 9.30
N ASN A 277 15.27 30.82 8.03
CA ASN A 277 15.96 31.95 7.42
C ASN A 277 15.16 33.25 7.57
N ALA A 278 13.88 33.21 7.20
CA ALA A 278 13.00 34.38 7.34
C ALA A 278 12.89 34.83 8.79
N PHE A 279 12.77 33.90 9.75
CA PHE A 279 12.68 34.19 11.18
C PHE A 279 13.95 34.89 11.72
N ILE A 280 15.14 34.45 11.24
CA ILE A 280 16.42 35.06 11.65
C ILE A 280 16.55 36.48 11.09
N LEU A 281 16.12 36.73 9.85
CA LEU A 281 16.11 38.06 9.24
C LEU A 281 15.24 39.04 10.05
N VAL A 282 14.07 38.59 10.50
CA VAL A 282 13.21 39.39 11.42
C VAL A 282 13.90 39.63 12.73
N ALA A 283 14.58 38.63 13.31
CA ALA A 283 15.33 38.79 14.56
C ALA A 283 16.52 39.79 14.44
N GLU A 284 17.09 39.94 13.25
CA GLU A 284 18.13 40.95 12.93
C GLU A 284 17.57 42.35 12.70
N GLY A 285 16.25 42.56 12.89
CA GLY A 285 15.60 43.85 12.73
C GLY A 285 15.24 44.25 11.30
N LYS A 286 15.29 43.29 10.35
CA LYS A 286 14.86 43.47 8.95
C LYS A 286 13.39 43.09 8.78
N GLU A 287 12.52 43.63 9.64
CA GLU A 287 11.09 43.37 9.62
C GLU A 287 10.41 44.15 8.47
N SER A 288 9.58 43.45 7.66
CA SER A 288 8.72 44.10 6.65
C SER A 288 7.48 44.72 7.32
N PHE A 289 7.01 44.19 8.44
CA PHE A 289 5.87 44.69 9.25
C PHE A 289 5.92 44.19 10.69
N LYS A 290 5.33 44.97 11.60
CA LYS A 290 5.42 44.82 13.09
C LYS A 290 5.10 43.41 13.66
N TYR A 291 4.30 42.60 12.96
CA TYR A 291 3.85 41.27 13.43
C TYR A 291 4.43 40.10 12.63
N GLU A 292 5.41 40.34 11.76
CA GLU A 292 6.01 39.35 10.89
C GLU A 292 6.58 38.16 11.65
N GLY A 293 7.30 38.40 12.74
CA GLY A 293 7.87 37.33 13.57
C GLY A 293 6.82 36.41 14.19
N HIS A 294 5.66 36.95 14.62
CA HIS A 294 4.58 36.13 15.14
C HIS A 294 3.93 35.28 14.05
N LEU A 295 3.73 35.84 12.87
CA LEU A 295 3.17 35.09 11.71
C LEU A 295 4.10 33.96 11.29
N LEU A 296 5.41 34.21 11.24
CA LEU A 296 6.41 33.18 10.92
C LEU A 296 6.45 32.07 11.96
N ALA A 297 6.36 32.40 13.25
CA ALA A 297 6.30 31.39 14.32
C ALA A 297 5.06 30.50 14.21
N ILE A 298 3.88 31.10 13.94
CA ILE A 298 2.63 30.39 13.71
C ILE A 298 2.75 29.50 12.45
N SER A 299 3.29 30.02 11.36
CA SER A 299 3.49 29.28 10.10
C SER A 299 4.43 28.10 10.28
N PHE A 300 5.50 28.30 11.08
CA PHE A 300 6.45 27.23 11.41
C PHE A 300 5.77 26.12 12.22
N PHE A 301 4.96 26.48 13.21
CA PHE A 301 4.20 25.51 14.00
C PHE A 301 3.24 24.70 13.14
N PHE A 302 2.43 25.35 12.30
CA PHE A 302 1.50 24.65 11.39
C PHE A 302 2.24 23.80 10.37
N SER A 303 3.35 24.27 9.81
CA SER A 303 4.18 23.49 8.90
C SER A 303 4.66 22.18 9.56
N LYS A 304 5.11 22.24 10.83
CA LYS A 304 5.52 21.04 11.57
C LYS A 304 4.36 20.13 11.95
N CYS A 305 3.18 20.66 12.20
CA CYS A 305 1.97 19.84 12.38
C CYS A 305 1.60 19.08 11.10
N ILE A 306 1.60 19.76 9.95
CA ILE A 306 1.29 19.16 8.65
C ILE A 306 2.35 18.12 8.29
N GLU A 307 3.63 18.41 8.51
CA GLU A 307 4.74 17.46 8.30
C GLU A 307 4.52 16.18 9.12
N SER A 308 4.22 16.31 10.41
CA SER A 308 3.99 15.18 11.30
C SER A 308 2.79 14.32 10.85
N ILE A 309 1.66 14.95 10.51
CA ILE A 309 0.47 14.24 10.04
C ILE A 309 0.76 13.55 8.72
N SER A 310 1.39 14.23 7.76
CA SER A 310 1.70 13.70 6.43
C SER A 310 2.64 12.51 6.51
N GLN A 311 3.67 12.59 7.35
CA GLN A 311 4.61 11.49 7.59
C GLN A 311 3.91 10.25 8.16
N ARG A 312 3.03 10.43 9.15
CA ARG A 312 2.30 9.32 9.77
C ARG A 312 1.30 8.69 8.81
N GLN A 313 0.57 9.50 8.03
CA GLN A 313 -0.39 9.04 7.04
C GLN A 313 0.31 8.31 5.89
N TRP A 314 1.41 8.84 5.36
CA TRP A 314 2.23 8.15 4.37
C TRP A 314 2.72 6.79 4.86
N TYR A 315 3.30 6.74 6.07
CA TYR A 315 3.79 5.50 6.67
C TYR A 315 2.69 4.46 6.82
N PHE A 316 1.58 4.83 7.44
CA PHE A 316 0.45 3.93 7.68
C PHE A 316 -0.14 3.38 6.39
N ARG A 317 -0.37 4.23 5.39
CA ARG A 317 -0.96 3.83 4.11
C ARG A 317 -0.03 2.93 3.32
N SER A 318 1.24 3.23 3.25
CA SER A 318 2.23 2.40 2.57
C SER A 318 2.32 1.00 3.20
N ARG A 319 2.28 0.90 4.53
CA ARG A 319 2.25 -0.38 5.24
C ARG A 319 0.94 -1.14 5.03
N LEU A 320 -0.18 -0.44 4.99
CA LEU A 320 -1.48 -1.06 4.72
C LEU A 320 -1.54 -1.65 3.30
N ILE A 321 -1.04 -0.92 2.30
CA ILE A 321 -0.92 -1.43 0.92
C ILE A 321 -0.04 -2.69 0.90
N GLY A 322 1.10 -2.65 1.61
CA GLY A 322 2.00 -3.79 1.74
C GLY A 322 1.33 -5.03 2.36
N LEU A 323 0.54 -4.84 3.40
CA LEU A 323 -0.23 -5.91 4.04
C LEU A 323 -1.25 -6.53 3.08
N LYS A 324 -2.01 -5.70 2.35
CA LYS A 324 -2.97 -6.15 1.35
C LYS A 324 -2.29 -6.94 0.23
N LEU A 325 -1.16 -6.44 -0.26
CA LEU A 325 -0.38 -7.10 -1.30
C LEU A 325 0.16 -8.45 -0.84
N ARG A 326 0.67 -8.52 0.39
CA ARG A 326 1.09 -9.80 0.99
C ARG A 326 -0.07 -10.78 1.09
N SER A 327 -1.22 -10.35 1.61
CA SER A 327 -2.42 -11.20 1.74
C SER A 327 -2.92 -11.71 0.39
N LEU A 328 -2.93 -10.85 -0.63
CA LEU A 328 -3.27 -11.19 -2.01
C LEU A 328 -2.32 -12.27 -2.56
N LEU A 329 -1.01 -12.08 -2.43
CA LEU A 329 -0.02 -13.03 -2.92
C LEU A 329 -0.12 -14.38 -2.21
N LEU A 330 -0.34 -14.39 -0.89
CA LEU A 330 -0.57 -15.62 -0.12
C LEU A 330 -1.79 -16.38 -0.63
N ALA A 331 -2.91 -15.70 -0.87
CA ALA A 331 -4.12 -16.30 -1.44
C ALA A 331 -3.87 -16.82 -2.87
N ALA A 332 -3.14 -16.07 -3.70
CA ALA A 332 -2.79 -16.47 -5.06
C ALA A 332 -1.91 -17.74 -5.06
N ILE A 333 -0.86 -17.78 -4.23
CA ILE A 333 0.04 -18.94 -4.10
C ILE A 333 -0.74 -20.16 -3.62
N TYR A 334 -1.60 -20.00 -2.61
CA TYR A 334 -2.42 -21.10 -2.07
C TYR A 334 -3.37 -21.67 -3.15
N ASN A 335 -4.12 -20.82 -3.83
CA ASN A 335 -5.02 -21.24 -4.89
C ASN A 335 -4.27 -21.89 -6.06
N LYS A 336 -3.09 -21.38 -6.43
CA LYS A 336 -2.23 -21.96 -7.46
C LYS A 336 -1.74 -23.35 -7.05
N GLN A 337 -1.31 -23.52 -5.80
CA GLN A 337 -0.84 -24.81 -5.29
C GLN A 337 -1.92 -25.90 -5.37
N LEU A 338 -3.19 -25.55 -5.14
CA LEU A 338 -4.32 -26.50 -5.24
C LEU A 338 -4.56 -26.97 -6.68
N ARG A 339 -4.18 -26.15 -7.68
CA ARG A 339 -4.41 -26.42 -9.11
C ARG A 339 -3.16 -26.86 -9.86
N LEU A 340 -2.02 -26.93 -9.17
CA LEU A 340 -0.72 -27.18 -9.80
C LEU A 340 -0.67 -28.57 -10.46
N SER A 341 -0.15 -28.66 -11.67
CA SER A 341 0.11 -29.95 -12.36
C SER A 341 1.22 -30.74 -11.65
N ASN A 342 1.25 -32.05 -11.84
CA ASN A 342 2.28 -32.88 -11.23
C ASN A 342 3.69 -32.58 -11.77
N SER A 343 3.81 -32.23 -13.06
CA SER A 343 5.08 -31.79 -13.66
C SER A 343 5.60 -30.51 -13.00
N ALA A 344 4.72 -29.52 -12.78
CA ALA A 344 5.08 -28.28 -12.10
C ALA A 344 5.39 -28.51 -10.60
N ARG A 345 4.75 -29.49 -9.95
CA ARG A 345 5.04 -29.84 -8.55
C ARG A 345 6.43 -30.46 -8.36
N LEU A 346 6.96 -31.15 -9.36
CA LEU A 346 8.34 -31.64 -9.37
C LEU A 346 9.35 -30.51 -9.51
N MET A 347 9.01 -29.45 -10.27
CA MET A 347 9.85 -28.26 -10.44
C MET A 347 9.85 -27.34 -9.22
N HIS A 348 8.72 -27.27 -8.51
CA HIS A 348 8.54 -26.42 -7.32
C HIS A 348 8.38 -27.30 -6.08
N SER A 349 9.46 -27.52 -5.36
CA SER A 349 9.43 -28.33 -4.14
C SER A 349 8.57 -27.67 -3.04
N GLY A 350 8.07 -28.48 -2.09
CA GLY A 350 7.31 -27.96 -0.95
C GLY A 350 8.08 -26.93 -0.12
N GLY A 351 9.40 -27.10 -0.01
CA GLY A 351 10.28 -26.12 0.66
C GLY A 351 10.37 -24.78 -0.08
N GLU A 352 10.40 -24.81 -1.43
CA GLU A 352 10.39 -23.57 -2.21
C GLU A 352 9.05 -22.84 -2.09
N ILE A 353 7.93 -23.56 -2.14
CA ILE A 353 6.59 -22.95 -1.96
C ILE A 353 6.48 -22.31 -0.57
N MET A 354 7.02 -22.96 0.47
CA MET A 354 7.09 -22.39 1.82
C MET A 354 7.91 -21.10 1.84
N ASN A 355 9.04 -21.03 1.12
CA ASN A 355 9.83 -19.81 0.97
C ASN A 355 9.07 -18.70 0.25
N TYR A 356 8.26 -19.02 -0.78
CA TYR A 356 7.41 -18.01 -1.44
C TYR A 356 6.41 -17.39 -0.46
N VAL A 357 5.81 -18.21 0.42
CA VAL A 357 4.82 -17.77 1.41
C VAL A 357 5.46 -16.97 2.55
N THR A 358 6.56 -17.47 3.12
CA THR A 358 7.13 -16.88 4.35
C THR A 358 8.10 -15.74 4.09
N VAL A 359 8.94 -15.86 3.05
CA VAL A 359 10.03 -14.92 2.79
C VAL A 359 9.70 -13.97 1.64
N ASP A 360 9.36 -14.52 0.45
CA ASP A 360 9.23 -13.71 -0.76
C ASP A 360 7.97 -12.83 -0.72
N ALA A 361 6.83 -13.34 -0.25
CA ALA A 361 5.61 -12.55 -0.09
C ALA A 361 5.78 -11.45 0.97
N TYR A 362 6.57 -11.69 2.01
CA TYR A 362 6.91 -10.67 3.01
C TYR A 362 7.76 -9.54 2.38
N ARG A 363 8.81 -9.89 1.62
CA ARG A 363 9.68 -8.89 0.95
C ARG A 363 8.90 -8.01 -0.01
N ILE A 364 7.97 -8.60 -0.77
CA ILE A 364 7.10 -7.84 -1.67
C ILE A 364 6.12 -6.97 -0.87
N GLY A 365 5.61 -7.45 0.26
CA GLY A 365 4.75 -6.67 1.16
C GLY A 365 5.45 -5.46 1.78
N GLU A 366 6.76 -5.49 1.99
CA GLU A 366 7.55 -4.35 2.46
C GLU A 366 7.83 -3.32 1.34
N PHE A 367 7.81 -3.74 0.08
CA PHE A 367 8.20 -2.92 -1.06
C PHE A 367 7.39 -1.62 -1.26
N PRO A 368 6.05 -1.53 -1.06
CA PRO A 368 5.30 -0.28 -1.25
C PRO A 368 5.80 0.89 -0.41
N PHE A 369 6.31 0.63 0.79
CA PHE A 369 6.95 1.66 1.61
C PHE A 369 8.27 2.14 0.96
N TRP A 370 9.13 1.23 0.54
CA TRP A 370 10.42 1.53 -0.08
C TRP A 370 10.25 2.10 -1.50
N PHE A 371 9.20 1.75 -2.22
CA PHE A 371 8.87 2.34 -3.51
C PHE A 371 8.70 3.86 -3.42
N HIS A 372 7.95 4.34 -2.45
CA HIS A 372 7.83 5.78 -2.24
C HIS A 372 9.15 6.39 -1.78
N GLN A 373 9.93 5.70 -0.96
CA GLN A 373 11.23 6.19 -0.51
C GLN A 373 12.22 6.37 -1.68
N THR A 374 12.14 5.55 -2.73
CA THR A 374 13.05 5.62 -3.90
C THR A 374 13.02 6.98 -4.58
N TRP A 375 11.85 7.47 -4.98
CA TRP A 375 11.73 8.74 -5.69
C TRP A 375 11.69 9.94 -4.73
N THR A 376 11.18 9.77 -3.51
CA THR A 376 11.13 10.85 -2.51
C THR A 376 12.51 11.22 -2.00
N THR A 377 13.42 10.26 -1.85
CA THR A 377 14.83 10.49 -1.51
C THR A 377 15.50 11.40 -2.54
N SER A 378 15.32 11.10 -3.84
CA SER A 378 15.86 11.93 -4.92
C SER A 378 15.25 13.33 -4.91
N LEU A 379 13.94 13.45 -4.74
CA LEU A 379 13.25 14.74 -4.69
C LEU A 379 13.72 15.57 -3.49
N GLN A 380 13.85 14.96 -2.31
CA GLN A 380 14.32 15.63 -1.09
C GLN A 380 15.77 16.15 -1.26
N LEU A 381 16.64 15.35 -1.88
CA LEU A 381 18.01 15.74 -2.16
C LEU A 381 18.07 16.92 -3.15
N CYS A 382 17.27 16.88 -4.22
CA CYS A 382 17.18 17.98 -5.19
C CYS A 382 16.71 19.28 -4.52
N LEU A 383 15.65 19.22 -3.71
CA LEU A 383 15.14 20.39 -2.99
C LEU A 383 16.16 20.94 -1.99
N ALA A 384 16.85 20.08 -1.24
CA ALA A 384 17.88 20.50 -0.32
C ALA A 384 19.05 21.19 -1.03
N LEU A 385 19.49 20.68 -2.19
CA LEU A 385 20.53 21.30 -3.00
C LEU A 385 20.09 22.64 -3.60
N LEU A 386 18.82 22.77 -4.00
CA LEU A 386 18.26 24.04 -4.48
C LEU A 386 18.23 25.09 -3.37
N ILE A 387 17.79 24.73 -2.17
CA ILE A 387 17.80 25.63 -1.00
C ILE A 387 19.23 26.05 -0.67
N LEU A 388 20.17 25.11 -0.70
CA LEU A 388 21.57 25.37 -0.44
C LEU A 388 22.17 26.29 -1.50
N PHE A 389 21.87 26.07 -2.77
CA PHE A 389 22.34 26.92 -3.88
C PHE A 389 21.82 28.37 -3.74
N HIS A 390 20.56 28.53 -3.31
CA HIS A 390 20.01 29.84 -3.07
C HIS A 390 20.66 30.56 -1.86
N ALA A 391 21.08 29.80 -0.83
CA ALA A 391 21.70 30.37 0.38
C ALA A 391 23.20 30.72 0.20
N VAL A 392 23.96 29.91 -0.54
CA VAL A 392 25.44 29.97 -0.57
C VAL A 392 26.02 30.03 -2.00
N GLY A 393 25.16 30.00 -3.02
CA GLY A 393 25.57 30.09 -4.43
C GLY A 393 26.49 28.94 -4.89
N LEU A 394 27.58 29.26 -5.57
CA LEU A 394 28.51 28.29 -6.14
C LEU A 394 29.24 27.40 -5.12
N ALA A 395 29.32 27.81 -3.85
CA ALA A 395 29.89 26.98 -2.77
C ALA A 395 29.10 25.66 -2.55
N THR A 396 27.85 25.57 -3.04
CA THR A 396 27.04 24.35 -3.04
C THR A 396 27.72 23.20 -3.81
N ILE A 397 28.59 23.50 -4.80
CA ILE A 397 29.32 22.47 -5.54
C ILE A 397 30.24 21.67 -4.59
N ALA A 398 30.86 22.32 -3.61
CA ALA A 398 31.68 21.62 -2.61
C ALA A 398 30.84 20.65 -1.76
N ALA A 399 29.63 21.07 -1.35
CA ALA A 399 28.69 20.20 -0.67
C ALA A 399 28.33 18.98 -1.53
N LEU A 400 28.01 19.19 -2.81
CA LEU A 400 27.65 18.12 -3.74
C LEU A 400 28.80 17.10 -3.91
N VAL A 401 30.04 17.57 -4.06
CA VAL A 401 31.22 16.70 -4.17
C VAL A 401 31.37 15.82 -2.92
N VAL A 402 31.25 16.41 -1.72
CA VAL A 402 31.34 15.64 -0.48
C VAL A 402 30.19 14.65 -0.32
N ILE A 403 28.96 15.03 -0.71
CA ILE A 403 27.80 14.11 -0.72
C ILE A 403 28.07 12.92 -1.62
N ILE A 404 28.54 13.15 -2.87
CA ILE A 404 28.87 12.07 -3.80
C ILE A 404 29.97 11.17 -3.22
N LEU A 405 31.01 11.75 -2.65
CA LEU A 405 32.10 11.01 -2.03
C LEU A 405 31.60 10.15 -0.86
N THR A 406 30.73 10.70 -0.03
CA THR A 406 30.12 9.97 1.10
C THR A 406 29.26 8.79 0.63
N VAL A 407 28.46 8.98 -0.44
CA VAL A 407 27.68 7.90 -1.05
C VAL A 407 28.60 6.82 -1.63
N LEU A 408 29.67 7.21 -2.32
CA LEU A 408 30.66 6.27 -2.86
C LEU A 408 31.37 5.46 -1.75
N CYS A 409 31.67 6.08 -0.61
CA CYS A 409 32.22 5.39 0.57
C CYS A 409 31.22 4.46 1.25
N ASN A 410 29.92 4.80 1.27
CA ASN A 410 28.89 3.99 1.87
C ASN A 410 28.63 2.67 1.12
N VAL A 411 28.75 2.65 -0.22
CA VAL A 411 28.46 1.44 -1.01
C VAL A 411 29.39 0.26 -0.67
N PRO A 412 30.74 0.39 -0.63
CA PRO A 412 31.60 -0.72 -0.25
C PRO A 412 31.42 -1.13 1.22
N LEU A 413 31.14 -0.17 2.11
CA LEU A 413 30.89 -0.45 3.52
C LEU A 413 29.61 -1.26 3.72
N ALA A 414 28.54 -0.93 3.02
CA ALA A 414 27.31 -1.71 3.03
C ALA A 414 27.51 -3.14 2.49
N LYS A 415 28.31 -3.31 1.42
CA LYS A 415 28.66 -4.64 0.91
C LYS A 415 29.46 -5.46 1.93
N LEU A 416 30.41 -4.84 2.63
CA LEU A 416 31.20 -5.48 3.67
C LEU A 416 30.29 -5.93 4.82
N GLN A 417 29.45 -5.06 5.32
CA GLN A 417 28.46 -5.35 6.37
C GLN A 417 27.54 -6.51 5.96
N HIS A 418 27.04 -6.52 4.72
CA HIS A 418 26.19 -7.60 4.23
C HIS A 418 26.93 -8.95 4.18
N LYS A 419 28.20 -8.94 3.78
CA LYS A 419 29.06 -10.14 3.77
C LYS A 419 29.31 -10.68 5.19
N SER A 420 29.66 -9.80 6.14
CA SER A 420 29.85 -10.16 7.54
C SER A 420 28.56 -10.68 8.17
N GLN A 421 27.42 -10.04 7.89
CA GLN A 421 26.10 -10.46 8.36
C GLN A 421 25.72 -11.85 7.83
N SER A 422 25.98 -12.13 6.55
CA SER A 422 25.71 -13.45 5.96
C SER A 422 26.53 -14.55 6.64
N LYS A 423 27.81 -14.29 6.93
CA LYS A 423 28.68 -15.25 7.64
C LYS A 423 28.26 -15.43 9.10
N LEU A 424 27.79 -14.38 9.75
CA LEU A 424 27.22 -14.46 11.09
C LEU A 424 25.98 -15.36 11.11
N MET A 425 25.07 -15.21 10.15
CA MET A 425 23.86 -16.05 10.06
C MET A 425 24.23 -17.53 9.90
N VAL A 426 25.18 -17.87 9.02
CA VAL A 426 25.65 -19.27 8.86
C VAL A 426 26.20 -19.80 10.16
N ALA A 427 27.06 -19.07 10.87
CA ALA A 427 27.62 -19.50 12.15
C ALA A 427 26.55 -19.66 13.25
N GLN A 428 25.52 -18.80 13.25
CA GLN A 428 24.36 -18.92 14.14
C GLN A 428 23.57 -20.21 13.85
N ASP A 429 23.30 -20.48 12.57
CA ASP A 429 22.55 -21.66 12.14
C ASP A 429 23.28 -22.94 12.52
N GLU A 430 24.60 -23.02 12.32
CA GLU A 430 25.42 -24.15 12.74
C GLU A 430 25.37 -24.40 14.26
N ARG A 431 25.50 -23.34 15.06
CA ARG A 431 25.39 -23.44 16.52
C ARG A 431 23.98 -23.85 16.95
N LEU A 432 22.95 -23.26 16.37
CA LEU A 432 21.54 -23.57 16.68
C LEU A 432 21.23 -25.04 16.33
N LYS A 433 21.73 -25.52 15.18
CA LYS A 433 21.59 -26.93 14.78
C LYS A 433 22.23 -27.86 15.79
N ALA A 434 23.51 -27.64 16.14
CA ALA A 434 24.20 -28.44 17.13
C ALA A 434 23.53 -28.40 18.52
N SER A 435 23.03 -27.24 18.94
CA SER A 435 22.27 -27.07 20.18
C SER A 435 20.95 -27.83 20.15
N SER A 436 20.21 -27.76 19.05
CA SER A 436 18.94 -28.48 18.87
C SER A 436 19.14 -29.99 18.87
N GLU A 437 20.14 -30.50 18.14
CA GLU A 437 20.50 -31.93 18.10
C GLU A 437 20.89 -32.45 19.50
N THR A 438 21.63 -31.64 20.24
CA THR A 438 22.04 -31.96 21.63
C THR A 438 20.82 -32.04 22.55
N LEU A 439 19.88 -31.08 22.46
CA LEU A 439 18.68 -31.06 23.31
C LEU A 439 17.72 -32.20 22.98
N VAL A 440 17.49 -32.49 21.70
CA VAL A 440 16.60 -33.59 21.25
C VAL A 440 17.14 -34.95 21.73
N ASN A 441 18.45 -35.12 21.67
CA ASN A 441 19.11 -36.39 22.05
C ASN A 441 19.68 -36.40 23.48
N MET A 442 19.20 -35.51 24.36
CA MET A 442 19.75 -35.32 25.71
C MET A 442 19.78 -36.63 26.55
N LYS A 443 18.75 -37.47 26.41
CA LYS A 443 18.73 -38.78 27.12
C LYS A 443 19.90 -39.68 26.69
N VAL A 444 20.19 -39.75 25.40
CA VAL A 444 21.27 -40.55 24.83
C VAL A 444 22.62 -39.99 25.28
N LEU A 445 22.77 -38.67 25.20
CA LEU A 445 24.00 -37.99 25.63
C LEU A 445 24.33 -38.25 27.10
N LYS A 446 23.34 -38.25 27.98
CA LYS A 446 23.51 -38.55 29.40
C LYS A 446 23.87 -40.03 29.65
N LEU A 447 23.27 -40.96 28.88
CA LEU A 447 23.58 -42.37 28.98
C LEU A 447 25.04 -42.69 28.58
N TYR A 448 25.58 -41.95 27.59
CA TYR A 448 26.97 -42.11 27.14
C TYR A 448 27.98 -41.18 27.86
N ALA A 449 27.50 -40.31 28.77
CA ALA A 449 28.32 -39.31 29.49
C ALA A 449 29.08 -38.35 28.52
N TRP A 450 28.43 -37.96 27.40
CA TRP A 450 29.04 -37.09 26.37
C TRP A 450 28.74 -35.59 26.55
N GLU A 451 28.23 -35.17 27.70
CA GLU A 451 27.84 -33.78 27.96
C GLU A 451 29.03 -32.82 27.79
N THR A 452 30.20 -33.20 28.30
CA THR A 452 31.41 -32.36 28.20
C THR A 452 31.87 -32.22 26.76
N HIS A 453 31.79 -33.27 25.95
CA HIS A 453 32.15 -33.24 24.54
C HIS A 453 31.24 -32.30 23.74
N PHE A 454 29.94 -32.44 23.85
CA PHE A 454 28.97 -31.59 23.12
C PHE A 454 28.97 -30.15 23.61
N LYS A 455 29.19 -29.91 24.91
CA LYS A 455 29.45 -28.58 25.45
C LYS A 455 30.65 -27.93 24.75
N GLN A 456 31.75 -28.64 24.61
CA GLN A 456 32.94 -28.12 23.93
C GLN A 456 32.71 -27.83 22.44
N VAL A 457 31.94 -28.67 21.75
CA VAL A 457 31.54 -28.46 20.36
C VAL A 457 30.74 -27.17 20.25
N ILE A 458 29.70 -26.96 21.08
CA ILE A 458 28.86 -25.77 21.08
C ILE A 458 29.68 -24.51 21.43
N GLU A 459 30.60 -24.60 22.41
CA GLU A 459 31.49 -23.50 22.77
C GLU A 459 32.43 -23.10 21.63
N ASN A 460 32.94 -24.06 20.87
CA ASN A 460 33.78 -23.77 19.71
C ASN A 460 32.96 -23.10 18.58
N LEU A 461 31.74 -23.56 18.29
CA LEU A 461 30.84 -22.91 17.36
C LEU A 461 30.50 -21.49 17.82
N ARG A 462 30.29 -21.29 19.13
CA ARG A 462 30.05 -19.96 19.71
C ARG A 462 31.26 -19.03 19.54
N LYS A 463 32.49 -19.53 19.63
CA LYS A 463 33.69 -18.71 19.33
C LYS A 463 33.70 -18.21 17.87
N VAL A 464 33.31 -19.09 16.93
CA VAL A 464 33.21 -18.71 15.51
C VAL A 464 32.09 -17.66 15.30
N GLU A 465 30.91 -17.87 15.89
CA GLU A 465 29.83 -16.93 15.88
C GLU A 465 30.24 -15.57 16.46
N PHE A 466 30.90 -15.56 17.61
CA PHE A 466 31.38 -14.34 18.26
C PHE A 466 32.37 -13.57 17.41
N LYS A 467 33.26 -14.24 16.67
CA LYS A 467 34.18 -13.61 15.73
C LYS A 467 33.40 -12.82 14.64
N TRP A 468 32.37 -13.43 14.04
CA TRP A 468 31.57 -12.78 13.02
C TRP A 468 30.63 -11.71 13.60
N LEU A 469 30.14 -11.92 14.82
CA LEU A 469 29.35 -10.91 15.54
C LEU A 469 30.19 -9.65 15.79
N SER A 470 31.45 -9.83 16.25
CA SER A 470 32.36 -8.70 16.43
C SER A 470 32.65 -7.97 15.13
N ALA A 471 32.85 -8.70 14.02
CA ALA A 471 33.01 -8.09 12.69
C ALA A 471 31.78 -7.27 12.27
N VAL A 472 30.57 -7.82 12.43
CA VAL A 472 29.32 -7.11 12.12
C VAL A 472 29.16 -5.84 12.97
N GLN A 473 29.50 -5.90 14.27
CA GLN A 473 29.42 -4.73 15.13
C GLN A 473 30.42 -3.64 14.74
N LEU A 474 31.63 -4.04 14.34
CA LEU A 474 32.66 -3.14 13.86
C LEU A 474 32.21 -2.46 12.54
N ASP A 475 31.68 -3.24 11.58
CA ASP A 475 31.16 -2.72 10.31
C ASP A 475 30.01 -1.73 10.56
N LYS A 476 29.10 -2.03 11.52
CA LYS A 476 28.04 -1.10 11.96
C LYS A 476 28.61 0.18 12.59
N ALA A 477 29.68 0.07 13.38
CA ALA A 477 30.33 1.23 13.98
C ALA A 477 30.93 2.16 12.90
N TYR A 478 31.60 1.60 11.89
CA TYR A 478 32.10 2.41 10.75
C TYR A 478 30.98 3.08 9.97
N HIS A 479 29.89 2.37 9.70
CA HIS A 479 28.72 2.95 9.05
C HIS A 479 28.10 4.09 9.89
N SER A 480 27.96 3.88 11.19
CA SER A 480 27.45 4.91 12.11
C SER A 480 28.38 6.13 12.18
N LEU A 481 29.68 5.92 12.24
CA LEU A 481 30.66 7.02 12.21
C LEU A 481 30.52 7.84 10.94
N LEU A 482 30.46 7.21 9.78
CA LEU A 482 30.30 7.90 8.49
C LEU A 482 28.96 8.65 8.43
N PHE A 483 27.89 8.04 8.91
CA PHE A 483 26.57 8.65 8.97
C PHE A 483 26.55 9.94 9.81
N TRP A 484 27.09 9.88 11.02
CA TRP A 484 27.09 11.05 11.94
C TRP A 484 28.14 12.10 11.56
N SER A 485 29.22 11.74 10.89
CA SER A 485 30.23 12.70 10.42
C SER A 485 29.84 13.42 9.13
N THR A 486 28.94 12.85 8.31
CA THR A 486 28.54 13.42 7.01
C THR A 486 28.10 14.88 7.08
N PRO A 487 27.19 15.31 7.99
CA PRO A 487 26.79 16.72 8.09
C PRO A 487 27.96 17.65 8.41
N VAL A 488 28.87 17.19 9.27
CA VAL A 488 30.05 17.97 9.68
C VAL A 488 31.03 18.12 8.49
N LEU A 489 31.30 17.05 7.77
CA LEU A 489 32.17 17.05 6.58
C LEU A 489 31.61 17.96 5.48
N VAL A 490 30.32 17.85 5.19
CA VAL A 490 29.64 18.69 4.20
C VAL A 490 29.68 20.16 4.63
N SER A 491 29.39 20.43 5.91
CA SER A 491 29.46 21.80 6.46
C SER A 491 30.86 22.40 6.35
N SER A 492 31.87 21.66 6.81
CA SER A 492 33.26 22.14 6.77
C SER A 492 33.74 22.43 5.34
N ALA A 493 33.47 21.52 4.40
CA ALA A 493 33.87 21.72 3.01
C ALA A 493 33.17 22.93 2.38
N THR A 494 31.87 23.14 2.70
CA THR A 494 31.15 24.29 2.16
C THR A 494 31.62 25.61 2.78
N PHE A 495 31.91 25.65 4.09
CA PHE A 495 32.48 26.85 4.72
C PHE A 495 33.84 27.20 4.17
N VAL A 496 34.70 26.20 3.92
CA VAL A 496 35.98 26.41 3.27
C VAL A 496 35.77 26.95 1.85
N ALA A 497 34.83 26.42 1.08
CA ALA A 497 34.50 26.92 -0.26
C ALA A 497 33.94 28.36 -0.21
N CYS A 498 33.09 28.70 0.76
CA CYS A 498 32.61 30.06 0.95
C CYS A 498 33.76 31.05 1.24
N TYR A 499 34.72 30.65 2.07
CA TYR A 499 35.88 31.47 2.37
C TYR A 499 36.71 31.77 1.10
N PHE A 500 37.02 30.77 0.26
CA PHE A 500 37.78 30.94 -0.98
C PHE A 500 36.99 31.72 -2.05
N LEU A 501 35.66 31.60 -2.09
CA LEU A 501 34.81 32.34 -3.03
C LEU A 501 34.44 33.76 -2.54
N GLY A 502 34.85 34.15 -1.34
CA GLY A 502 34.54 35.47 -0.77
C GLY A 502 33.05 35.68 -0.45
N VAL A 503 32.27 34.60 -0.25
CA VAL A 503 30.85 34.67 0.07
C VAL A 503 30.68 35.10 1.53
N PRO A 504 29.96 36.21 1.84
CA PRO A 504 29.79 36.68 3.20
C PRO A 504 28.90 35.69 4.00
N LEU A 505 29.43 35.26 5.14
CA LEU A 505 28.75 34.34 6.05
C LEU A 505 27.89 35.13 7.04
N HIS A 506 26.65 35.47 6.65
CA HIS A 506 25.65 36.05 7.56
C HIS A 506 25.01 34.95 8.40
N ALA A 507 24.53 35.30 9.61
CA ALA A 507 23.94 34.36 10.56
C ALA A 507 22.75 33.59 9.94
N ASN A 508 21.86 34.30 9.24
CA ASN A 508 20.73 33.68 8.55
C ASN A 508 21.15 32.59 7.54
N ASN A 509 22.21 32.84 6.75
CA ASN A 509 22.71 31.87 5.78
C ASN A 509 23.34 30.65 6.45
N VAL A 510 24.10 30.86 7.52
CA VAL A 510 24.77 29.80 8.29
C VAL A 510 23.74 28.86 8.92
N PHE A 511 22.71 29.39 9.60
CA PHE A 511 21.68 28.55 10.22
C PHE A 511 20.79 27.84 9.21
N THR A 512 20.41 28.50 8.12
CA THR A 512 19.68 27.87 6.99
C THR A 512 20.45 26.71 6.40
N PHE A 513 21.72 26.89 6.20
CA PHE A 513 22.66 25.95 5.66
C PHE A 513 22.81 24.73 6.60
N VAL A 514 23.02 24.92 7.92
CA VAL A 514 23.08 23.81 8.89
C VAL A 514 21.75 23.05 8.96
N ALA A 515 20.61 23.76 8.92
CA ALA A 515 19.30 23.14 8.88
C ALA A 515 19.08 22.32 7.61
N THR A 516 19.56 22.81 6.45
CA THR A 516 19.45 22.11 5.17
C THR A 516 20.29 20.83 5.13
N PHE A 517 21.44 20.81 5.79
CA PHE A 517 22.25 19.57 5.87
C PHE A 517 21.58 18.43 6.61
N ARG A 518 20.75 18.72 7.62
CA ARG A 518 19.93 17.71 8.25
C ARG A 518 18.93 17.08 7.27
N LEU A 519 18.43 17.87 6.30
CA LEU A 519 17.56 17.33 5.24
C LEU A 519 18.28 16.37 4.30
N VAL A 520 19.59 16.53 4.11
CA VAL A 520 20.42 15.70 3.23
C VAL A 520 20.85 14.39 3.90
N GLN A 521 20.93 14.37 5.23
CA GLN A 521 21.45 13.24 5.99
C GLN A 521 20.63 11.96 5.80
N ASP A 522 19.31 12.05 6.00
CA ASP A 522 18.40 10.89 5.90
C ASP A 522 18.36 10.27 4.49
N PRO A 523 18.25 11.05 3.39
CA PRO A 523 18.38 10.55 2.02
C PRO A 523 19.65 9.76 1.79
N ILE A 524 20.81 10.30 2.17
CA ILE A 524 22.11 9.64 1.94
C ILE A 524 22.17 8.30 2.65
N ALA A 525 21.72 8.24 3.90
CA ALA A 525 21.70 7.00 4.67
C ALA A 525 20.76 5.93 4.11
N SER A 526 19.62 6.35 3.55
CA SER A 526 18.59 5.42 3.05
C SER A 526 18.87 4.86 1.65
N ILE A 527 19.74 5.47 0.84
CA ILE A 527 20.03 5.04 -0.54
C ILE A 527 20.46 3.55 -0.62
N PRO A 528 21.43 3.05 0.18
CA PRO A 528 21.85 1.65 0.11
C PRO A 528 20.71 0.67 0.45
N ASP A 529 19.90 1.01 1.46
CA ASP A 529 18.77 0.18 1.89
C ASP A 529 17.68 0.13 0.82
N VAL A 530 17.35 1.27 0.21
CA VAL A 530 16.39 1.37 -0.90
C VAL A 530 16.82 0.48 -2.08
N ILE A 531 18.09 0.56 -2.48
CA ILE A 531 18.63 -0.27 -3.57
C ILE A 531 18.56 -1.74 -3.19
N GLY A 532 18.99 -2.11 -1.98
CA GLY A 532 19.00 -3.47 -1.49
C GLY A 532 17.61 -4.09 -1.47
N VAL A 533 16.62 -3.39 -0.91
CA VAL A 533 15.23 -3.87 -0.84
C VAL A 533 14.59 -3.94 -2.23
N THR A 534 14.87 -3.00 -3.13
CA THR A 534 14.36 -3.01 -4.51
C THR A 534 14.86 -4.25 -5.27
N ILE A 535 16.15 -4.58 -5.15
CA ILE A 535 16.73 -5.78 -5.78
C ILE A 535 16.08 -7.04 -5.20
N GLN A 536 15.96 -7.14 -3.86
CA GLN A 536 15.35 -8.30 -3.20
C GLN A 536 13.87 -8.46 -3.60
N ALA A 537 13.11 -7.37 -3.65
CA ALA A 537 11.71 -7.39 -4.08
C ALA A 537 11.57 -7.83 -5.55
N LYS A 538 12.45 -7.35 -6.45
CA LYS A 538 12.48 -7.74 -7.85
C LYS A 538 12.72 -9.25 -8.01
N VAL A 539 13.71 -9.80 -7.29
CA VAL A 539 14.02 -11.24 -7.32
C VAL A 539 12.87 -12.07 -6.75
N ALA A 540 12.33 -11.67 -5.59
CA ALA A 540 11.20 -12.35 -4.97
C ALA A 540 9.95 -12.32 -5.89
N PHE A 541 9.69 -11.20 -6.52
CA PHE A 541 8.58 -11.06 -7.47
C PHE A 541 8.75 -11.97 -8.69
N ALA A 542 9.93 -12.00 -9.31
CA ALA A 542 10.21 -12.87 -10.46
C ALA A 542 10.02 -14.37 -10.12
N ARG A 543 10.40 -14.80 -8.90
CA ARG A 543 10.18 -16.18 -8.43
C ARG A 543 8.70 -16.50 -8.26
N ILE A 544 7.93 -15.61 -7.64
CA ILE A 544 6.48 -15.80 -7.47
C ILE A 544 5.76 -15.78 -8.82
N VAL A 545 6.11 -14.89 -9.74
CA VAL A 545 5.53 -14.85 -11.10
C VAL A 545 5.77 -16.17 -11.81
N LYS A 546 7.01 -16.68 -11.81
CA LYS A 546 7.36 -17.98 -12.41
C LYS A 546 6.50 -19.12 -11.84
N PHE A 547 6.24 -19.11 -10.52
CA PHE A 547 5.37 -20.08 -9.88
C PHE A 547 3.89 -19.90 -10.30
N LEU A 548 3.39 -18.66 -10.36
CA LEU A 548 2.00 -18.39 -10.76
C LEU A 548 1.73 -18.72 -12.24
N GLU A 549 2.74 -18.64 -13.10
CA GLU A 549 2.68 -19.02 -14.52
C GLU A 549 2.87 -20.53 -14.75
N ALA A 550 3.28 -21.28 -13.73
CA ALA A 550 3.46 -22.72 -13.84
C ALA A 550 2.17 -23.42 -14.33
N PRO A 551 2.28 -24.52 -15.12
CA PRO A 551 1.14 -25.21 -15.69
C PRO A 551 0.18 -25.76 -14.63
N GLU A 552 -1.12 -25.62 -14.88
CA GLU A 552 -2.19 -26.12 -14.01
C GLU A 552 -2.77 -27.42 -14.55
N LEU A 553 -3.38 -28.20 -13.66
CA LEU A 553 -4.16 -29.37 -14.06
C LEU A 553 -5.32 -28.92 -14.97
N GLN A 554 -5.33 -29.44 -16.20
CA GLN A 554 -6.40 -29.14 -17.15
C GLN A 554 -7.64 -29.94 -16.79
N SER A 555 -8.71 -29.26 -16.41
CA SER A 555 -10.02 -29.88 -16.13
C SER A 555 -10.63 -30.56 -17.34
N ALA A 556 -10.11 -30.29 -18.56
CA ALA A 556 -10.58 -30.87 -19.81
C ALA A 556 -10.18 -32.33 -20.04
N HIS A 557 -9.24 -32.88 -19.24
CA HIS A 557 -8.81 -34.28 -19.41
C HIS A 557 -9.85 -35.30 -18.92
N VAL A 558 -10.80 -34.85 -18.10
CA VAL A 558 -11.85 -35.73 -17.56
C VAL A 558 -13.21 -35.05 -17.70
N GLN A 559 -14.14 -35.69 -18.39
CA GLN A 559 -15.50 -35.21 -18.56
C GLN A 559 -16.32 -35.56 -17.30
N GLN A 560 -16.84 -34.53 -16.61
CA GLN A 560 -17.81 -34.67 -15.51
C GLN A 560 -19.23 -34.65 -16.12
N ASN A 561 -19.94 -35.74 -16.04
CA ASN A 561 -21.36 -35.81 -16.42
C ASN A 561 -22.23 -35.65 -15.16
N CYS A 562 -23.08 -34.63 -15.16
CA CYS A 562 -23.98 -34.32 -14.05
C CYS A 562 -25.33 -35.07 -14.09
N ASN A 563 -25.66 -35.73 -15.20
CA ASN A 563 -26.95 -36.41 -15.37
C ASN A 563 -26.88 -37.89 -14.99
N MET A 564 -27.57 -38.24 -13.92
CA MET A 564 -27.68 -39.60 -13.39
C MET A 564 -28.34 -40.58 -14.31
N GLU A 565 -29.25 -40.13 -15.20
CA GLU A 565 -30.09 -40.98 -16.05
C GLU A 565 -29.43 -41.56 -17.27
N SER A 566 -28.21 -41.08 -17.63
CA SER A 566 -27.56 -41.51 -18.87
C SER A 566 -26.31 -42.38 -18.70
N MET A 567 -25.84 -42.68 -17.47
CA MET A 567 -24.63 -43.46 -17.25
C MET A 567 -24.84 -44.61 -16.24
N ASN A 568 -24.69 -45.85 -16.74
CA ASN A 568 -24.65 -47.08 -15.92
C ASN A 568 -23.30 -47.28 -15.19
N HIS A 569 -22.35 -46.33 -15.30
CA HIS A 569 -20.98 -46.51 -14.81
C HIS A 569 -20.54 -45.34 -13.95
N THR A 570 -19.82 -45.62 -12.84
CA THR A 570 -19.23 -44.62 -11.98
C THR A 570 -17.92 -44.09 -12.56
N ILE A 571 -17.12 -44.94 -13.17
CA ILE A 571 -15.86 -44.60 -13.88
C ILE A 571 -15.90 -45.32 -15.22
N PHE A 572 -15.65 -44.60 -16.30
CA PHE A 572 -15.56 -45.16 -17.64
C PHE A 572 -14.34 -44.60 -18.36
N ILE A 573 -13.42 -45.48 -18.71
CA ILE A 573 -12.21 -45.18 -19.50
C ILE A 573 -12.26 -46.02 -20.76
N ASN A 574 -12.15 -45.36 -21.92
CA ASN A 574 -12.17 -46.06 -23.22
C ASN A 574 -10.93 -45.65 -24.04
N SER A 575 -10.16 -46.68 -24.44
CA SER A 575 -8.97 -46.58 -25.30
C SER A 575 -8.02 -45.45 -24.93
N ALA A 576 -7.85 -45.22 -23.62
CA ALA A 576 -7.10 -44.07 -23.13
C ALA A 576 -5.59 -44.35 -23.09
N LYS A 577 -4.82 -43.32 -23.46
CA LYS A 577 -3.36 -43.25 -23.34
C LYS A 577 -3.00 -42.08 -22.41
N PHE A 578 -2.10 -42.35 -21.48
CA PHE A 578 -1.65 -41.34 -20.46
C PHE A 578 -0.13 -41.26 -20.45
N SER A 579 0.39 -40.06 -20.26
CA SER A 579 1.81 -39.82 -20.05
C SER A 579 2.02 -38.74 -18.97
N TRP A 580 3.09 -38.85 -18.21
CA TRP A 580 3.51 -37.82 -17.25
C TRP A 580 4.07 -36.57 -17.94
N GLU A 581 4.57 -36.73 -19.19
CA GLU A 581 5.09 -35.63 -20.02
C GLU A 581 4.18 -35.41 -21.21
N ASP A 582 3.79 -34.15 -21.47
CA ASP A 582 2.84 -33.81 -22.54
C ASP A 582 3.33 -34.18 -23.95
N ASN A 583 4.64 -34.30 -24.20
CA ASN A 583 5.27 -34.53 -25.48
C ASN A 583 6.09 -35.84 -25.53
N SER A 584 5.88 -36.79 -24.63
CA SER A 584 6.62 -38.05 -24.66
C SER A 584 6.14 -38.93 -25.80
N PRO A 585 7.04 -39.43 -26.67
CA PRO A 585 6.69 -40.33 -27.75
C PRO A 585 6.18 -41.70 -27.26
N ASN A 586 6.53 -42.05 -26.01
CA ASN A 586 6.10 -43.31 -25.38
C ASN A 586 5.14 -43.03 -24.22
N PRO A 587 3.84 -43.29 -24.35
CA PRO A 587 2.89 -43.13 -23.25
C PRO A 587 3.21 -44.12 -22.13
N THR A 588 3.07 -43.62 -20.86
CA THR A 588 3.29 -44.42 -19.63
C THR A 588 2.23 -45.54 -19.51
N LEU A 589 0.99 -45.22 -19.85
CA LEU A 589 -0.11 -46.19 -19.91
C LEU A 589 -0.69 -46.23 -21.35
N ARG A 590 -0.89 -47.42 -21.87
CA ARG A 590 -1.33 -47.62 -23.25
C ARG A 590 -2.63 -48.40 -23.29
N ASN A 591 -3.59 -47.88 -24.11
CA ASN A 591 -4.85 -48.54 -24.44
C ASN A 591 -5.61 -49.07 -23.20
N ILE A 592 -5.81 -48.21 -22.21
CA ILE A 592 -6.52 -48.57 -21.01
C ILE A 592 -8.02 -48.54 -21.26
N ASN A 593 -8.69 -49.66 -20.94
CA ASN A 593 -10.13 -49.78 -20.92
C ASN A 593 -10.54 -50.22 -19.51
N LEU A 594 -11.35 -49.40 -18.83
CA LEU A 594 -11.81 -49.67 -17.48
C LEU A 594 -13.25 -49.18 -17.31
N GLU A 595 -14.09 -50.06 -16.85
CA GLU A 595 -15.48 -49.79 -16.52
C GLU A 595 -15.72 -50.20 -15.08
N VAL A 596 -16.25 -49.25 -14.26
CA VAL A 596 -16.60 -49.50 -12.87
C VAL A 596 -18.06 -49.07 -12.63
N ARG A 597 -18.89 -49.97 -12.11
CA ARG A 597 -20.29 -49.71 -11.81
C ARG A 597 -20.49 -49.15 -10.39
N PRO A 598 -21.62 -48.47 -10.13
CA PRO A 598 -21.92 -48.00 -8.79
C PRO A 598 -21.96 -49.17 -7.76
N GLY A 599 -21.19 -48.99 -6.66
CA GLY A 599 -21.08 -50.01 -5.60
C GLY A 599 -20.09 -51.15 -5.84
N GLU A 600 -19.46 -51.20 -7.04
CA GLU A 600 -18.45 -52.21 -7.35
C GLU A 600 -17.10 -51.88 -6.65
N LYS A 601 -16.44 -52.92 -6.16
CA LYS A 601 -15.10 -52.84 -5.56
C LYS A 601 -14.08 -53.43 -6.53
N VAL A 602 -13.16 -52.60 -7.01
CA VAL A 602 -12.12 -52.98 -7.97
C VAL A 602 -10.75 -52.96 -7.31
N ALA A 603 -10.00 -54.04 -7.40
CA ALA A 603 -8.63 -54.16 -6.92
C ALA A 603 -7.65 -54.13 -8.11
N ILE A 604 -6.68 -53.22 -8.11
CA ILE A 604 -5.63 -53.10 -9.14
C ILE A 604 -4.37 -53.78 -8.59
N CYS A 605 -4.01 -54.93 -9.17
CA CYS A 605 -2.88 -55.75 -8.78
C CYS A 605 -1.81 -55.77 -9.89
N GLY A 606 -0.56 -56.02 -9.50
CA GLY A 606 0.57 -56.14 -10.44
C GLY A 606 1.91 -55.87 -9.77
N GLU A 607 3.00 -56.09 -10.48
CA GLU A 607 4.39 -55.89 -9.96
C GLU A 607 4.74 -54.45 -9.69
N VAL A 608 5.79 -54.17 -8.92
CA VAL A 608 6.30 -52.84 -8.69
C VAL A 608 6.77 -52.23 -10.01
N GLY A 609 6.30 -51.02 -10.34
CA GLY A 609 6.60 -50.34 -11.60
C GLY A 609 5.59 -50.59 -12.73
N SER A 610 4.58 -51.47 -12.59
CA SER A 610 3.57 -51.78 -13.62
C SER A 610 2.55 -50.67 -13.91
N GLY A 611 2.65 -49.49 -13.30
CA GLY A 611 1.79 -48.36 -13.59
C GLY A 611 0.51 -48.25 -12.74
N LYS A 612 0.32 -49.05 -11.67
CA LYS A 612 -0.87 -49.01 -10.80
C LYS A 612 -1.19 -47.64 -10.24
N SER A 613 -0.16 -47.00 -9.64
CA SER A 613 -0.29 -45.68 -9.09
C SER A 613 -0.54 -44.62 -10.17
N THR A 614 0.03 -44.79 -11.37
CA THR A 614 -0.22 -43.94 -12.52
C THR A 614 -1.66 -44.07 -13.01
N LEU A 615 -2.24 -45.25 -12.99
CA LEU A 615 -3.64 -45.46 -13.38
C LEU A 615 -4.60 -44.76 -12.38
N LEU A 616 -4.34 -44.87 -11.08
CA LEU A 616 -5.12 -44.16 -10.09
C LEU A 616 -4.98 -42.63 -10.20
N ALA A 617 -3.78 -42.15 -10.46
CA ALA A 617 -3.52 -40.71 -10.72
C ALA A 617 -4.20 -40.25 -12.04
N ALA A 618 -4.26 -41.10 -13.04
CA ALA A 618 -4.97 -40.81 -14.28
C ALA A 618 -6.50 -40.73 -14.10
N ILE A 619 -7.07 -41.61 -13.29
CA ILE A 619 -8.51 -41.58 -12.91
C ILE A 619 -8.80 -40.26 -12.16
N LEU A 620 -7.90 -39.78 -11.27
CA LEU A 620 -8.03 -38.53 -10.53
C LEU A 620 -7.77 -37.29 -11.41
N GLY A 621 -7.38 -37.46 -12.67
CA GLY A 621 -7.07 -36.37 -13.60
C GLY A 621 -5.72 -35.71 -13.34
N GLU A 622 -4.83 -36.37 -12.59
CA GLU A 622 -3.48 -35.84 -12.24
C GLU A 622 -2.45 -36.12 -13.37
N VAL A 623 -2.74 -37.06 -14.26
CA VAL A 623 -1.87 -37.43 -15.40
C VAL A 623 -2.50 -36.96 -16.70
N PRO A 624 -1.76 -36.23 -17.56
CA PRO A 624 -2.26 -35.79 -18.85
C PRO A 624 -2.71 -36.95 -19.72
N LYS A 625 -3.89 -36.76 -20.32
CA LYS A 625 -4.47 -37.70 -21.30
C LYS A 625 -4.02 -37.32 -22.70
N ILE A 626 -3.36 -38.23 -23.40
CA ILE A 626 -2.93 -38.04 -24.79
C ILE A 626 -4.08 -38.40 -25.76
N GLN A 627 -4.79 -39.53 -25.51
CA GLN A 627 -5.83 -40.04 -26.40
C GLN A 627 -6.89 -40.78 -25.57
N GLY A 628 -8.10 -40.94 -26.14
CA GLY A 628 -9.21 -41.68 -25.52
C GLY A 628 -10.14 -40.80 -24.71
N SER A 629 -11.07 -41.40 -23.97
CA SER A 629 -12.04 -40.70 -23.11
C SER A 629 -11.98 -41.24 -21.69
N VAL A 630 -12.12 -40.30 -20.73
CA VAL A 630 -12.26 -40.58 -19.30
C VAL A 630 -13.48 -39.82 -18.80
N SER A 631 -14.45 -40.52 -18.24
CA SER A 631 -15.63 -39.92 -17.65
C SER A 631 -15.91 -40.53 -16.27
N TYR A 632 -16.40 -39.72 -15.36
CA TYR A 632 -16.85 -40.16 -14.03
C TYR A 632 -18.09 -39.41 -13.58
N PHE A 633 -18.86 -40.03 -12.68
CA PHE A 633 -20.06 -39.45 -12.10
C PHE A 633 -19.75 -38.40 -11.06
N SER A 634 -20.40 -37.25 -11.14
CA SER A 634 -20.03 -36.05 -10.37
C SER A 634 -20.46 -36.00 -8.91
N SER A 635 -21.21 -36.98 -8.40
CA SER A 635 -21.60 -37.04 -6.97
C SER A 635 -20.38 -37.08 -6.02
N PHE A 636 -19.19 -37.21 -6.57
CA PHE A 636 -17.92 -37.31 -5.84
C PHE A 636 -17.15 -36.00 -5.72
N THR A 637 -17.73 -34.84 -6.02
CA THR A 637 -16.96 -33.62 -6.28
C THR A 637 -16.46 -32.84 -5.07
N PHE A 638 -16.82 -33.14 -3.85
CA PHE A 638 -16.37 -32.31 -2.71
C PHE A 638 -15.52 -33.02 -1.63
N PHE A 639 -15.50 -34.35 -1.58
CA PHE A 639 -14.82 -35.03 -0.48
C PHE A 639 -13.55 -35.86 -0.84
N PRO A 640 -13.19 -36.16 -2.09
CA PRO A 640 -12.27 -37.26 -2.35
C PRO A 640 -10.80 -36.92 -2.52
N LYS A 641 -10.40 -35.70 -2.92
CA LYS A 641 -8.95 -35.42 -3.14
C LYS A 641 -8.11 -35.49 -1.86
N ILE A 642 -8.73 -35.15 -0.72
CA ILE A 642 -8.06 -35.20 0.59
C ILE A 642 -8.23 -36.57 1.24
N LEU A 643 -9.42 -37.17 1.17
CA LEU A 643 -9.68 -38.45 1.82
C LEU A 643 -9.01 -39.63 1.12
N VAL A 644 -8.93 -39.64 -0.21
CA VAL A 644 -8.21 -40.67 -0.98
C VAL A 644 -6.69 -40.51 -0.76
N LYS A 645 -6.14 -39.30 -0.63
CA LYS A 645 -4.75 -39.09 -0.22
C LYS A 645 -4.48 -39.55 1.21
N PHE A 646 -5.43 -39.33 2.14
CA PHE A 646 -5.31 -39.82 3.52
C PHE A 646 -5.45 -41.34 3.62
N LEU A 647 -6.38 -41.96 2.91
CA LEU A 647 -6.49 -43.41 2.82
C LEU A 647 -5.28 -44.05 2.13
N PHE A 648 -4.69 -43.39 1.11
CA PHE A 648 -3.45 -43.84 0.46
C PHE A 648 -2.25 -43.76 1.40
N LEU A 649 -2.12 -42.71 2.20
CA LEU A 649 -1.07 -42.62 3.23
C LEU A 649 -1.26 -43.68 4.33
N PHE A 650 -2.49 -43.96 4.75
CA PHE A 650 -2.79 -44.99 5.74
C PHE A 650 -2.55 -46.41 5.17
N PHE A 651 -2.88 -46.66 3.91
CA PHE A 651 -2.65 -47.95 3.26
C PHE A 651 -1.16 -48.19 3.00
N PHE A 652 -0.39 -47.14 2.64
CA PHE A 652 1.08 -47.24 2.46
C PHE A 652 1.81 -47.43 3.80
N MET A 653 1.34 -46.85 4.90
CA MET A 653 1.84 -47.15 6.25
C MET A 653 1.51 -48.57 6.70
N TYR A 654 0.32 -49.08 6.35
CA TYR A 654 -0.08 -50.43 6.76
C TYR A 654 0.65 -51.56 5.98
N VAL A 655 0.98 -51.30 4.71
CA VAL A 655 1.76 -52.26 3.87
C VAL A 655 3.27 -52.22 4.17
N LYS A 656 3.79 -51.15 4.77
CA LYS A 656 5.23 -51.05 5.16
C LYS A 656 5.55 -51.68 6.51
N PHE A 657 4.53 -52.14 7.27
CA PHE A 657 4.67 -52.84 8.56
C PHE A 657 4.25 -54.30 8.55
N ARG A 658 4.11 -54.92 7.36
CA ARG A 658 3.98 -56.40 7.22
C ARG A 658 5.05 -56.95 6.30
#